data_c2f0b5edd5f1c49f4bfc63ab69f9fa43
#
_entry.id   c2f0b5edd5f1c49f4bfc63ab69f9fa43
#
_cell.length_a   1.000
_cell.length_b   1.000
_cell.length_c   1.000
_cell.angle_alpha   90.00
_cell.angle_beta   90.00
_cell.angle_gamma   90.00
#
_symmetry.space_group_name_H-M   'P 1'
#
loop_
_entity.id
_entity.type
_entity.pdbx_description
1 polymer ?
#
loop_
_entity_poly.entity_id
_entity_poly.type
_entity_poly.pdbx_seq_one_letter_code
_entity_poly.pdbx_strand_id
1 'polypeptide(L)'
;YEMLRSLVGSEMCIRDRSNLDEFFMVRVAGVLDNIHRGTNKPDPSGLTPKMQMKKISEKVHAFAEKQYNCYNRSIIPSLRANGINFVKADEMTDEQKAFADDYFQRVVFPVLTPMAVDTSRPFPLLANKSLNIAVLLTNAEGEEFYALVQVPSILPRFLELPTKGKRDFITLERIITIHLGELFELYNIKQSAAFRITRDSDLDIDEDTEDLMEEIKKSIKKRQRGVPVRLEFSKKCHKSIRKFLVDALHVTEDEIYVQHGPLDLTFLSKFARIKGCEKLCFEPITPVNPPAEFYDCDDIFEAIREKDRLVHHPYESFDVVVDFVKKAAKDPNVLAIKQTLYRVSGNSPIVAALIKAAENGKQVTVLVELKARFDEENNIQWATKLEKAGCHVIYGLTGLKTHCKICLVVRKDEDGIRRYLHMGTGNYNDSTARFYTDIGMFTCREEYGLDASSLFNTLTGYSLPPEYNKFIVAPQGMRPFFEEMIRKEIENAKQGLPASITAKVNSLVDPAIISLLYEASQAGVKIELIVRGICCLIPGLKGWSENIKVISIVGQLLEHSRIFKFENNGNPLYYLGSADWMQRNLDRRVELVFPVEDEDIKNRVEQILKVTLKDTVNARKQLPDTTYHLVDKRGKKRLNSQKHFSKLAQQAQNAVKKQTYVRTVGTPMVPAKEGEKAE
;
A
#
# COMPACT_ATOMS: atom_id res chain seq x y z
N TYR A 1 7.42 5.51 -0.98
CA TYR A 1 7.43 6.37 -2.18
C TYR A 1 8.19 7.65 -1.87
N GLU A 2 9.47 7.71 -2.29
CA GLU A 2 10.23 8.96 -2.25
C GLU A 2 9.65 9.90 -3.31
N MET A 3 9.01 10.97 -2.84
CA MET A 3 8.50 12.03 -3.70
C MET A 3 9.53 13.14 -3.81
N LEU A 4 9.70 13.69 -5.00
CA LEU A 4 10.61 14.80 -5.24
C LEU A 4 10.13 16.05 -4.49
N ARG A 5 10.89 16.49 -3.51
CA ARG A 5 10.54 17.59 -2.57
C ARG A 5 10.28 18.93 -3.24
N SER A 6 11.01 19.21 -4.31
CA SER A 6 10.90 20.46 -5.06
C SER A 6 9.90 20.40 -6.20
N LEU A 7 9.32 19.24 -6.50
CA LEU A 7 8.42 19.03 -7.63
C LEU A 7 6.98 18.96 -7.14
N VAL A 8 6.29 20.09 -7.20
CA VAL A 8 4.86 20.19 -6.88
C VAL A 8 4.07 19.27 -7.82
N GLY A 9 3.27 18.37 -7.25
CA GLY A 9 2.40 17.46 -8.01
C GLY A 9 3.05 16.14 -8.44
N SER A 10 4.28 15.83 -7.99
CA SER A 10 4.91 14.53 -8.27
C SER A 10 4.09 13.34 -7.76
N GLU A 11 3.31 13.52 -6.69
CA GLU A 11 2.36 12.54 -6.19
C GLU A 11 1.35 12.11 -7.26
N MET A 12 0.80 13.09 -7.99
CA MET A 12 -0.17 12.83 -9.06
C MET A 12 0.46 12.02 -10.19
N CYS A 13 1.71 12.30 -10.54
CA CYS A 13 2.41 11.60 -11.63
C CYS A 13 2.89 10.21 -11.25
N ILE A 14 3.20 9.96 -9.98
CA ILE A 14 3.77 8.69 -9.50
C ILE A 14 2.70 7.84 -8.83
N ARG A 15 2.25 8.26 -7.66
CA ARG A 15 1.33 7.48 -6.81
C ARG A 15 -0.07 7.37 -7.42
N ASP A 16 -0.64 8.50 -7.83
CA ASP A 16 -2.01 8.49 -8.32
C ASP A 16 -2.10 7.82 -9.69
N ARG A 17 -1.00 7.85 -10.47
CA ARG A 17 -0.88 7.07 -11.71
C ARG A 17 -0.88 5.57 -11.42
N SER A 18 -0.13 5.11 -10.42
CA SER A 18 -0.12 3.70 -10.01
C SER A 18 -1.48 3.25 -9.49
N ASN A 19 -2.15 4.10 -8.69
CA ASN A 19 -3.49 3.83 -8.20
C ASN A 19 -4.52 3.75 -9.34
N LEU A 20 -4.36 4.58 -10.36
CA LEU A 20 -5.22 4.56 -11.55
C LEU A 20 -5.06 3.24 -12.33
N ASP A 21 -3.84 2.73 -12.47
CA ASP A 21 -3.61 1.43 -13.09
C ASP A 21 -4.33 0.31 -12.31
N GLU A 22 -4.20 0.27 -10.99
CA GLU A 22 -4.92 -0.70 -10.15
C GLU A 22 -6.44 -0.56 -10.26
N PHE A 23 -6.95 0.67 -10.29
CA PHE A 23 -8.37 0.94 -10.46
C PHE A 23 -8.92 0.36 -11.77
N PHE A 24 -8.18 0.52 -12.88
CA PHE A 24 -8.58 -0.06 -14.17
C PHE A 24 -8.50 -1.59 -14.16
N MET A 25 -7.41 -2.14 -13.65
CA MET A 25 -7.18 -3.60 -13.64
C MET A 25 -8.22 -4.38 -12.83
N VAL A 26 -8.95 -3.70 -11.93
CA VAL A 26 -9.85 -4.35 -10.98
C VAL A 26 -11.27 -3.81 -11.04
N ARG A 27 -11.44 -2.49 -10.80
CA ARG A 27 -12.77 -1.91 -10.67
C ARG A 27 -13.41 -1.65 -12.01
N VAL A 28 -12.68 -1.07 -12.94
CA VAL A 28 -13.17 -0.82 -14.30
C VAL A 28 -13.36 -2.16 -15.03
N ALA A 29 -12.45 -3.11 -14.83
CA ALA A 29 -12.59 -4.46 -15.36
C ALA A 29 -13.91 -5.11 -14.94
N GLY A 30 -14.26 -5.07 -13.65
CA GLY A 30 -15.55 -5.60 -13.16
C GLY A 30 -16.77 -4.83 -13.70
N VAL A 31 -16.67 -3.53 -13.96
CA VAL A 31 -17.74 -2.75 -14.60
C VAL A 31 -17.90 -3.18 -16.06
N LEU A 32 -16.80 -3.33 -16.81
CA LEU A 32 -16.82 -3.79 -18.21
C LEU A 32 -17.36 -5.22 -18.33
N ASP A 33 -16.96 -6.12 -17.43
CA ASP A 33 -17.52 -7.48 -17.38
C ASP A 33 -19.04 -7.47 -17.19
N ASN A 34 -19.55 -6.66 -16.26
CA ASN A 34 -21.00 -6.48 -16.11
C ASN A 34 -21.69 -5.92 -17.37
N ILE A 35 -21.03 -5.02 -18.10
CA ILE A 35 -21.54 -4.50 -19.38
C ILE A 35 -21.59 -5.63 -20.43
N HIS A 36 -20.52 -6.44 -20.54
CA HIS A 36 -20.44 -7.56 -21.49
C HIS A 36 -21.47 -8.65 -21.19
N ARG A 37 -21.74 -8.92 -19.90
CA ARG A 37 -22.80 -9.84 -19.46
C ARG A 37 -24.21 -9.26 -19.61
N GLY A 38 -24.37 -8.02 -20.09
CA GLY A 38 -25.67 -7.36 -20.26
C GLY A 38 -26.35 -6.97 -18.96
N THR A 39 -25.65 -6.88 -17.85
CA THR A 39 -26.19 -6.51 -16.55
C THR A 39 -26.58 -5.04 -16.53
N ASN A 40 -27.85 -4.76 -16.23
CA ASN A 40 -28.39 -3.39 -16.10
C ASN A 40 -28.77 -3.00 -14.67
N LYS A 41 -28.44 -3.86 -13.67
CA LYS A 41 -28.75 -3.60 -12.26
C LYS A 41 -27.99 -2.35 -11.77
N PRO A 42 -28.68 -1.33 -11.27
CA PRO A 42 -28.03 -0.15 -10.71
C PRO A 42 -27.25 -0.50 -9.42
N ASP A 43 -26.18 0.22 -9.18
CA ASP A 43 -25.47 0.21 -7.89
C ASP A 43 -26.26 1.03 -6.83
N PRO A 44 -25.79 1.07 -5.57
CA PRO A 44 -26.43 1.88 -4.52
C PRO A 44 -26.53 3.39 -4.84
N SER A 45 -25.76 3.91 -5.79
CA SER A 45 -25.85 5.29 -6.26
C SER A 45 -26.87 5.49 -7.40
N GLY A 46 -27.57 4.45 -7.80
CA GLY A 46 -28.55 4.45 -8.89
C GLY A 46 -27.93 4.40 -10.29
N LEU A 47 -26.62 4.14 -10.42
CA LEU A 47 -25.93 4.09 -11.70
C LEU A 47 -25.86 2.68 -12.27
N THR A 48 -26.32 2.50 -13.51
CA THR A 48 -26.08 1.25 -14.25
C THR A 48 -24.62 1.12 -14.65
N PRO A 49 -24.09 -0.09 -14.95
CA PRO A 49 -22.68 -0.28 -15.36
C PRO A 49 -22.28 0.62 -16.54
N LYS A 50 -23.13 0.81 -17.55
CA LYS A 50 -22.87 1.73 -18.67
C LYS A 50 -22.75 3.19 -18.22
N MET A 51 -23.63 3.65 -17.31
CA MET A 51 -23.57 5.00 -16.75
C MET A 51 -22.33 5.19 -15.88
N GLN A 52 -21.93 4.16 -15.11
CA GLN A 52 -20.68 4.16 -14.34
C GLN A 52 -19.47 4.32 -15.27
N MET A 53 -19.37 3.51 -16.33
CA MET A 53 -18.27 3.57 -17.28
C MET A 53 -18.14 4.95 -17.93
N LYS A 54 -19.23 5.55 -18.38
CA LYS A 54 -19.23 6.91 -18.93
C LYS A 54 -18.71 7.95 -17.93
N LYS A 55 -19.19 7.93 -16.68
CA LYS A 55 -18.72 8.84 -15.63
C LYS A 55 -17.26 8.58 -15.25
N ILE A 56 -16.81 7.33 -15.26
CA ILE A 56 -15.41 6.96 -15.05
C ILE A 56 -14.56 7.56 -16.16
N SER A 57 -14.94 7.35 -17.42
CA SER A 57 -14.22 7.87 -18.58
C SER A 57 -14.07 9.39 -18.51
N GLU A 58 -15.15 10.14 -18.27
CA GLU A 58 -15.13 11.61 -18.13
C GLU A 58 -14.16 12.07 -17.02
N LYS A 59 -14.24 11.44 -15.83
CA LYS A 59 -13.37 11.80 -14.69
C LYS A 59 -11.92 11.44 -14.94
N VAL A 60 -11.64 10.31 -15.59
CA VAL A 60 -10.27 9.87 -15.90
C VAL A 60 -9.64 10.74 -16.97
N HIS A 61 -10.38 11.19 -18.00
CA HIS A 61 -9.89 12.16 -18.97
C HIS A 61 -9.49 13.48 -18.30
N ALA A 62 -10.36 14.04 -17.45
CA ALA A 62 -10.05 15.26 -16.69
C ALA A 62 -8.85 15.07 -15.73
N PHE A 63 -8.73 13.90 -15.13
CA PHE A 63 -7.58 13.56 -14.27
C PHE A 63 -6.29 13.46 -15.07
N ALA A 64 -6.29 12.75 -16.20
CA ALA A 64 -5.12 12.60 -17.07
C ALA A 64 -4.65 13.97 -17.60
N GLU A 65 -5.57 14.85 -17.99
CA GLU A 65 -5.23 16.21 -18.39
C GLU A 65 -4.51 16.98 -17.27
N LYS A 66 -5.04 16.95 -16.05
CA LYS A 66 -4.38 17.57 -14.88
C LYS A 66 -3.01 16.97 -14.62
N GLN A 67 -2.88 15.65 -14.74
CA GLN A 67 -1.63 14.93 -14.53
C GLN A 67 -0.55 15.35 -15.53
N TYR A 68 -0.87 15.39 -16.83
CA TYR A 68 0.08 15.80 -17.86
C TYR A 68 0.34 17.31 -17.88
N ASN A 69 -0.63 18.13 -17.48
CA ASN A 69 -0.41 19.55 -17.23
C ASN A 69 0.60 19.75 -16.09
N CYS A 70 0.46 19.00 -14.98
CA CYS A 70 1.43 19.03 -13.89
C CYS A 70 2.83 18.59 -14.36
N TYR A 71 2.92 17.48 -15.10
CA TYR A 71 4.17 17.00 -15.65
C TYR A 71 4.86 18.06 -16.54
N ASN A 72 4.13 18.58 -17.53
CA ASN A 72 4.70 19.48 -18.53
C ASN A 72 4.96 20.89 -18.01
N ARG A 73 4.10 21.45 -17.13
CA ARG A 73 4.16 22.85 -16.68
C ARG A 73 4.84 23.04 -15.33
N SER A 74 4.99 21.99 -14.53
CA SER A 74 5.60 22.08 -13.20
C SER A 74 6.84 21.19 -13.09
N ILE A 75 6.73 19.88 -13.34
CA ILE A 75 7.82 18.94 -13.09
C ILE A 75 8.97 19.16 -14.05
N ILE A 76 8.72 19.17 -15.36
CA ILE A 76 9.78 19.34 -16.37
C ILE A 76 10.50 20.69 -16.25
N PRO A 77 9.82 21.84 -16.10
CA PRO A 77 10.51 23.11 -15.85
C PRO A 77 11.34 23.12 -14.58
N SER A 78 10.83 22.52 -13.49
CA SER A 78 11.57 22.45 -12.21
C SER A 78 12.82 21.57 -12.32
N LEU A 79 12.75 20.44 -13.05
CA LEU A 79 13.92 19.61 -13.35
C LEU A 79 14.96 20.40 -14.14
N ARG A 80 14.56 21.09 -15.20
CA ARG A 80 15.43 21.93 -16.03
C ARG A 80 16.13 23.02 -15.22
N ALA A 81 15.41 23.68 -14.33
CA ALA A 81 15.98 24.69 -13.42
C ALA A 81 17.05 24.12 -12.47
N ASN A 82 17.02 22.81 -12.24
CA ASN A 82 18.03 22.09 -11.45
C ASN A 82 19.06 21.35 -12.32
N GLY A 83 19.17 21.70 -13.60
CA GLY A 83 20.17 21.12 -14.51
C GLY A 83 19.87 19.71 -15.00
N ILE A 84 18.62 19.26 -14.89
CA ILE A 84 18.18 17.92 -15.30
C ILE A 84 17.21 18.05 -16.49
N ASN A 85 17.56 17.48 -17.64
CA ASN A 85 16.76 17.58 -18.84
C ASN A 85 16.35 16.21 -19.38
N PHE A 86 15.15 16.13 -19.94
CA PHE A 86 14.75 15.06 -20.85
C PHE A 86 14.82 15.58 -22.27
N VAL A 87 15.84 15.15 -23.00
CA VAL A 87 16.11 15.62 -24.36
C VAL A 87 15.25 14.89 -25.39
N LYS A 88 14.95 15.57 -26.50
CA LYS A 88 14.34 14.97 -27.66
C LYS A 88 15.45 14.55 -28.66
N ALA A 89 15.07 13.73 -29.64
CA ALA A 89 15.99 13.23 -30.63
C ALA A 89 16.69 14.36 -31.43
N ASP A 90 15.95 15.40 -31.78
CA ASP A 90 16.40 16.60 -32.51
C ASP A 90 17.22 17.57 -31.63
N GLU A 91 17.20 17.41 -30.32
CA GLU A 91 17.92 18.23 -29.34
C GLU A 91 19.27 17.60 -28.93
N MET A 92 19.58 16.36 -29.34
CA MET A 92 20.83 15.66 -29.02
C MET A 92 22.04 16.21 -29.77
N THR A 93 23.16 16.33 -29.07
CA THR A 93 24.47 16.59 -29.70
C THR A 93 24.96 15.35 -30.45
N ASP A 94 25.97 15.51 -31.33
CA ASP A 94 26.51 14.37 -32.07
C ASP A 94 27.18 13.34 -31.14
N GLU A 95 27.84 13.79 -30.06
CA GLU A 95 28.35 12.91 -29.01
C GLU A 95 27.25 12.09 -28.32
N GLN A 96 26.11 12.75 -28.01
CA GLN A 96 24.97 12.09 -27.42
C GLN A 96 24.29 11.10 -28.37
N LYS A 97 24.23 11.42 -29.66
CA LYS A 97 23.72 10.50 -30.70
C LYS A 97 24.60 9.28 -30.80
N ALA A 98 25.90 9.46 -30.96
CA ALA A 98 26.85 8.35 -31.06
C ALA A 98 26.80 7.42 -29.81
N PHE A 99 26.61 8.00 -28.63
CA PHE A 99 26.44 7.23 -27.39
C PHE A 99 25.12 6.45 -27.36
N ALA A 100 24.03 7.07 -27.83
CA ALA A 100 22.71 6.43 -27.90
C ALA A 100 22.70 5.31 -28.97
N ASP A 101 23.40 5.50 -30.13
CA ASP A 101 23.55 4.51 -31.16
C ASP A 101 24.34 3.29 -30.64
N ASP A 102 25.50 3.51 -29.99
CA ASP A 102 26.28 2.43 -29.39
C ASP A 102 25.46 1.66 -28.32
N TYR A 103 24.75 2.38 -27.46
CA TYR A 103 23.87 1.75 -26.48
C TYR A 103 22.73 0.96 -27.12
N PHE A 104 22.13 1.49 -28.18
CA PHE A 104 21.10 0.77 -28.91
C PHE A 104 21.65 -0.53 -29.49
N GLN A 105 22.76 -0.49 -30.20
CA GLN A 105 23.36 -1.66 -30.86
C GLN A 105 23.78 -2.75 -29.85
N ARG A 106 24.43 -2.36 -28.77
CA ARG A 106 25.02 -3.34 -27.83
C ARG A 106 24.04 -3.85 -26.78
N VAL A 107 23.03 -3.05 -26.40
CA VAL A 107 22.19 -3.36 -25.24
C VAL A 107 20.72 -3.51 -25.60
N VAL A 108 20.20 -2.63 -26.46
CA VAL A 108 18.76 -2.59 -26.76
C VAL A 108 18.41 -3.55 -27.89
N PHE A 109 19.11 -3.46 -29.03
CA PHE A 109 18.84 -4.25 -30.23
C PHE A 109 18.79 -5.76 -29.97
N PRO A 110 19.75 -6.38 -29.22
CA PRO A 110 19.74 -7.83 -28.97
C PRO A 110 18.54 -8.31 -28.14
N VAL A 111 17.83 -7.41 -27.46
CA VAL A 111 16.69 -7.72 -26.59
C VAL A 111 15.36 -7.47 -27.29
N LEU A 112 15.36 -6.76 -28.40
CA LEU A 112 14.13 -6.43 -29.14
C LEU A 112 13.67 -7.60 -30.01
N THR A 113 12.34 -7.78 -30.04
CA THR A 113 11.69 -8.73 -30.94
C THR A 113 10.56 -8.01 -31.67
N PRO A 114 10.81 -7.48 -32.91
CA PRO A 114 9.75 -6.93 -33.71
C PRO A 114 8.73 -8.00 -34.11
N MET A 115 7.44 -7.67 -34.03
CA MET A 115 6.33 -8.58 -34.31
C MET A 115 5.49 -8.00 -35.46
N ALA A 116 5.56 -8.60 -36.64
CA ALA A 116 4.67 -8.24 -37.73
C ALA A 116 3.25 -8.74 -37.48
N VAL A 117 2.25 -7.97 -37.89
CA VAL A 117 0.83 -8.29 -37.79
C VAL A 117 0.21 -8.28 -39.18
N ASP A 118 -0.19 -9.45 -39.66
CA ASP A 118 -0.84 -9.66 -40.96
C ASP A 118 -1.90 -10.76 -40.85
N THR A 119 -2.49 -11.16 -41.97
CA THR A 119 -3.53 -12.21 -41.99
C THR A 119 -3.04 -13.58 -41.52
N SER A 120 -1.75 -13.87 -41.64
CA SER A 120 -1.10 -15.12 -41.23
C SER A 120 -0.54 -15.04 -39.78
N ARG A 121 -0.35 -13.82 -39.26
CA ARG A 121 0.21 -13.52 -37.95
C ARG A 121 -0.76 -12.64 -37.16
N PRO A 122 -1.64 -13.25 -36.36
CA PRO A 122 -2.64 -12.52 -35.61
C PRO A 122 -1.98 -11.57 -34.59
N PHE A 123 -2.75 -10.59 -34.14
CA PHE A 123 -2.28 -9.61 -33.16
C PHE A 123 -1.67 -10.30 -31.93
N PRO A 124 -0.41 -10.01 -31.57
CA PRO A 124 0.31 -10.71 -30.51
C PRO A 124 -0.28 -10.41 -29.13
N LEU A 125 -0.13 -11.36 -28.21
CA LEU A 125 -0.51 -11.16 -26.83
C LEU A 125 0.49 -10.25 -26.12
N LEU A 126 0.15 -8.97 -26.01
CA LEU A 126 0.96 -8.00 -25.28
C LEU A 126 0.72 -8.11 -23.77
N ALA A 127 1.79 -8.05 -22.99
CA ALA A 127 1.73 -8.11 -21.53
C ALA A 127 0.96 -6.94 -20.92
N ASN A 128 0.30 -7.17 -19.78
CA ASN A 128 -0.40 -6.12 -19.03
C ASN A 128 0.57 -5.00 -18.63
N LYS A 129 0.14 -3.76 -18.78
CA LYS A 129 0.92 -2.53 -18.52
C LYS A 129 2.16 -2.37 -19.39
N SER A 130 2.36 -3.21 -20.41
CA SER A 130 3.50 -3.05 -21.32
C SER A 130 3.41 -1.75 -22.13
N LEU A 131 4.55 -1.13 -22.33
CA LEU A 131 4.73 -0.04 -23.26
C LEU A 131 5.20 -0.62 -24.60
N ASN A 132 4.57 -0.21 -25.69
CA ASN A 132 4.81 -0.75 -27.02
C ASN A 132 4.89 0.38 -28.03
N ILE A 133 5.52 0.12 -29.15
CA ILE A 133 5.58 1.01 -30.31
C ILE A 133 4.88 0.29 -31.46
N ALA A 134 3.82 0.87 -32.00
CA ALA A 134 3.20 0.42 -33.24
C ALA A 134 3.85 1.16 -34.42
N VAL A 135 4.15 0.43 -35.46
CA VAL A 135 4.81 0.94 -36.65
C VAL A 135 3.96 0.60 -37.88
N LEU A 136 3.70 1.60 -38.70
CA LEU A 136 3.11 1.43 -40.04
C LEU A 136 4.25 1.39 -41.06
N LEU A 137 4.40 0.27 -41.70
CA LEU A 137 5.44 -0.06 -42.69
C LEU A 137 4.87 -0.11 -44.10
N THR A 138 5.71 0.12 -45.08
CA THR A 138 5.38 -0.07 -46.52
C THR A 138 6.49 -0.87 -47.19
N ASN A 139 6.15 -1.91 -47.95
CA ASN A 139 7.10 -2.64 -48.76
C ASN A 139 7.42 -1.90 -50.11
N ALA A 140 8.25 -2.50 -50.94
CA ALA A 140 8.63 -1.93 -52.23
C ALA A 140 7.44 -1.84 -53.21
N GLU A 141 6.44 -2.69 -53.05
CA GLU A 141 5.21 -2.73 -53.86
C GLU A 141 4.17 -1.68 -53.41
N GLY A 142 4.42 -0.98 -52.27
CA GLY A 142 3.53 0.03 -51.72
C GLY A 142 2.45 -0.51 -50.81
N GLU A 143 2.50 -1.79 -50.45
CA GLU A 143 1.58 -2.41 -49.52
C GLU A 143 1.88 -2.02 -48.07
N GLU A 144 0.83 -1.79 -47.27
CA GLU A 144 0.96 -1.36 -45.90
C GLU A 144 0.87 -2.54 -44.91
N PHE A 145 1.78 -2.56 -43.97
CA PHE A 145 1.84 -3.55 -42.88
C PHE A 145 1.95 -2.87 -41.53
N TYR A 146 1.47 -3.56 -40.51
CA TYR A 146 1.67 -3.12 -39.15
C TYR A 146 2.67 -4.02 -38.44
N ALA A 147 3.52 -3.42 -37.63
CA ALA A 147 4.43 -4.14 -36.73
C ALA A 147 4.39 -3.52 -35.35
N LEU A 148 4.69 -4.35 -34.36
CA LEU A 148 4.73 -3.96 -32.96
C LEU A 148 6.14 -4.22 -32.41
N VAL A 149 6.65 -3.28 -31.62
CA VAL A 149 7.91 -3.43 -30.89
C VAL A 149 7.62 -3.18 -29.41
N GLN A 150 7.76 -4.20 -28.59
CA GLN A 150 7.59 -4.05 -27.14
C GLN A 150 8.82 -3.38 -26.54
N VAL A 151 8.62 -2.34 -25.75
CA VAL A 151 9.70 -1.69 -24.99
C VAL A 151 10.11 -2.62 -23.82
N PRO A 152 11.36 -3.12 -23.76
CA PRO A 152 11.77 -4.10 -22.76
C PRO A 152 11.73 -3.52 -21.36
N SER A 153 10.93 -4.12 -20.48
CA SER A 153 10.81 -3.70 -19.07
C SER A 153 12.02 -4.08 -18.21
N ILE A 154 12.85 -5.01 -18.71
CA ILE A 154 14.09 -5.44 -18.04
C ILE A 154 15.19 -4.37 -18.13
N LEU A 155 15.16 -3.53 -19.16
CA LEU A 155 16.10 -2.43 -19.35
C LEU A 155 15.65 -1.19 -18.57
N PRO A 156 16.59 -0.31 -18.18
CA PRO A 156 16.25 0.99 -17.61
C PRO A 156 15.38 1.80 -18.56
N ARG A 157 14.29 2.39 -18.05
CA ARG A 157 13.35 3.19 -18.85
C ARG A 157 13.95 4.50 -19.39
N PHE A 158 15.04 4.98 -18.79
CA PHE A 158 15.74 6.20 -19.17
C PHE A 158 17.25 5.97 -19.09
N LEU A 159 17.95 6.57 -20.06
CA LEU A 159 19.40 6.54 -20.19
C LEU A 159 19.95 7.94 -19.93
N GLU A 160 20.99 8.06 -19.12
CA GLU A 160 21.75 9.29 -18.94
C GLU A 160 22.76 9.44 -20.08
N LEU A 161 22.69 10.57 -20.75
CA LEU A 161 23.55 10.88 -21.90
C LEU A 161 24.80 11.64 -21.46
N PRO A 162 25.94 11.50 -22.15
CA PRO A 162 27.14 12.27 -21.86
C PRO A 162 26.87 13.77 -22.01
N THR A 163 27.25 14.55 -20.99
CA THR A 163 27.08 16.01 -21.00
C THR A 163 28.01 16.67 -19.98
N LYS A 164 28.36 17.95 -20.19
CA LYS A 164 29.18 18.74 -19.28
C LYS A 164 28.32 19.68 -18.43
N GLY A 165 28.39 19.55 -17.11
CA GLY A 165 27.77 20.48 -16.15
C GLY A 165 26.25 20.40 -16.00
N LYS A 166 25.58 19.54 -16.76
CA LYS A 166 24.13 19.23 -16.68
C LYS A 166 23.93 17.74 -16.70
N ARG A 167 22.70 17.29 -16.57
CA ARG A 167 22.35 15.87 -16.69
C ARG A 167 21.22 15.74 -17.70
N ASP A 168 21.53 15.16 -18.83
CA ASP A 168 20.59 14.94 -19.91
C ASP A 168 20.17 13.47 -19.97
N PHE A 169 18.88 13.23 -20.08
CA PHE A 169 18.29 11.90 -20.11
C PHE A 169 17.45 11.74 -21.37
N ILE A 170 17.42 10.51 -21.91
CA ILE A 170 16.50 10.10 -22.97
C ILE A 170 15.72 8.87 -22.52
N THR A 171 14.47 8.75 -22.94
CA THR A 171 13.67 7.56 -22.61
C THR A 171 13.93 6.43 -23.60
N LEU A 172 13.83 5.18 -23.12
CA LEU A 172 14.12 3.98 -23.92
C LEU A 172 13.23 3.89 -25.17
N GLU A 173 11.94 4.22 -25.05
CA GLU A 173 11.04 4.23 -26.20
C GLU A 173 11.44 5.26 -27.27
N ARG A 174 12.10 6.36 -26.91
CA ARG A 174 12.65 7.31 -27.89
C ARG A 174 13.87 6.75 -28.58
N ILE A 175 14.78 6.10 -27.85
CA ILE A 175 15.95 5.43 -28.43
C ILE A 175 15.47 4.41 -29.46
N ILE A 176 14.52 3.54 -29.12
CA ILE A 176 13.97 2.55 -30.04
C ILE A 176 13.32 3.23 -31.25
N THR A 177 12.56 4.32 -31.04
CA THR A 177 11.89 5.03 -32.15
C THR A 177 12.87 5.63 -33.13
N ILE A 178 14.02 6.13 -32.67
CA ILE A 178 15.08 6.67 -33.57
C ILE A 178 15.65 5.58 -34.46
N HIS A 179 15.82 4.36 -33.94
CA HIS A 179 16.48 3.24 -34.60
C HIS A 179 15.49 2.24 -35.24
N LEU A 180 14.21 2.61 -35.41
CA LEU A 180 13.24 1.71 -36.07
C LEU A 180 13.68 1.30 -37.50
N GLY A 181 14.41 2.17 -38.22
CA GLY A 181 14.94 1.85 -39.56
C GLY A 181 15.88 0.64 -39.56
N GLU A 182 16.64 0.45 -38.51
CA GLU A 182 17.55 -0.70 -38.34
C GLU A 182 16.83 -2.00 -37.98
N LEU A 183 15.62 -1.89 -37.39
CA LEU A 183 14.77 -3.05 -37.10
C LEU A 183 13.97 -3.51 -38.32
N PHE A 184 13.75 -2.61 -39.31
CA PHE A 184 12.89 -2.83 -40.45
C PHE A 184 13.59 -2.42 -41.79
N GLU A 185 14.81 -2.88 -41.99
CA GLU A 185 15.68 -2.48 -43.11
C GLU A 185 15.06 -2.63 -44.53
N LEU A 186 14.17 -3.62 -44.71
CA LEU A 186 13.50 -3.90 -45.96
C LEU A 186 12.21 -3.08 -46.18
N TYR A 187 11.85 -2.24 -45.26
CA TYR A 187 10.57 -1.52 -45.25
C TYR A 187 10.76 -0.02 -45.04
N ASN A 188 9.89 0.76 -45.64
CA ASN A 188 9.80 2.19 -45.34
C ASN A 188 8.85 2.44 -44.16
N ILE A 189 9.33 3.17 -43.15
CA ILE A 189 8.53 3.54 -42.02
C ILE A 189 7.68 4.76 -42.35
N LYS A 190 6.36 4.59 -42.46
CA LYS A 190 5.43 5.70 -42.67
C LYS A 190 5.12 6.46 -41.38
N GLN A 191 4.80 5.73 -40.35
CA GLN A 191 4.39 6.29 -39.05
C GLN A 191 4.80 5.34 -37.92
N SER A 192 5.04 5.92 -36.76
CA SER A 192 5.18 5.15 -35.51
C SER A 192 4.53 5.87 -34.35
N ALA A 193 4.00 5.11 -33.37
CA ALA A 193 3.41 5.68 -32.19
C ALA A 193 3.60 4.75 -30.97
N ALA A 194 3.99 5.33 -29.85
CA ALA A 194 3.96 4.62 -28.58
C ALA A 194 2.52 4.46 -28.09
N PHE A 195 2.21 3.28 -27.58
CA PHE A 195 0.95 2.96 -26.91
C PHE A 195 1.17 2.07 -25.69
N ARG A 196 0.21 2.09 -24.78
CA ARG A 196 0.23 1.28 -23.57
C ARG A 196 -1.12 0.62 -23.36
N ILE A 197 -1.10 -0.64 -23.01
CA ILE A 197 -2.30 -1.44 -22.74
C ILE A 197 -2.39 -1.76 -21.26
N THR A 198 -3.60 -1.64 -20.68
CA THR A 198 -3.91 -2.17 -19.35
C THR A 198 -4.98 -3.25 -19.53
N ARG A 199 -4.77 -4.41 -18.89
CA ARG A 199 -5.67 -5.58 -18.97
C ARG A 199 -6.36 -5.81 -17.66
N ASP A 200 -7.51 -6.45 -17.72
CA ASP A 200 -8.14 -7.04 -16.54
C ASP A 200 -7.14 -7.96 -15.83
N SER A 201 -7.05 -7.80 -14.54
CA SER A 201 -6.17 -8.59 -13.68
C SER A 201 -6.89 -9.08 -12.42
N ASP A 202 -8.20 -9.00 -12.38
CA ASP A 202 -8.96 -9.65 -11.32
C ASP A 202 -8.92 -11.17 -11.55
N LEU A 203 -8.73 -11.91 -10.47
CA LEU A 203 -8.69 -13.36 -10.53
C LEU A 203 -10.10 -13.88 -10.20
N ASP A 204 -10.68 -14.58 -11.14
CA ASP A 204 -11.81 -15.46 -10.88
C ASP A 204 -11.23 -16.81 -10.48
N ILE A 205 -11.29 -17.14 -9.19
CA ILE A 205 -10.73 -18.36 -8.61
C ILE A 205 -11.90 -19.19 -8.10
N ASP A 206 -12.00 -20.40 -8.60
CA ASP A 206 -12.88 -21.38 -8.02
C ASP A 206 -12.28 -21.82 -6.67
N GLU A 207 -12.97 -21.46 -5.57
CA GLU A 207 -12.50 -21.73 -4.20
C GLU A 207 -12.91 -23.13 -3.70
N ASP A 208 -13.79 -23.82 -4.42
CA ASP A 208 -14.27 -25.17 -4.05
C ASP A 208 -13.38 -26.29 -4.62
N THR A 209 -12.17 -25.95 -5.07
CA THR A 209 -11.21 -26.91 -5.62
C THR A 209 -10.39 -27.61 -4.54
N GLU A 210 -10.01 -28.87 -4.76
CA GLU A 210 -9.16 -29.66 -3.86
C GLU A 210 -7.74 -29.05 -3.70
N ASP A 211 -7.20 -28.38 -4.74
CA ASP A 211 -5.89 -27.72 -4.74
C ASP A 211 -6.00 -26.24 -5.12
N LEU A 212 -6.23 -25.41 -4.10
CA LEU A 212 -6.31 -23.94 -4.25
C LEU A 212 -5.01 -23.34 -4.82
N MET A 213 -3.83 -23.89 -4.44
CA MET A 213 -2.55 -23.38 -4.93
C MET A 213 -2.39 -23.58 -6.42
N GLU A 214 -2.75 -24.76 -6.93
CA GLU A 214 -2.66 -25.05 -8.36
C GLU A 214 -3.67 -24.22 -9.16
N GLU A 215 -4.89 -24.01 -8.64
CA GLU A 215 -5.90 -23.19 -9.29
C GLU A 215 -5.45 -21.71 -9.35
N ILE A 216 -4.84 -21.19 -8.30
CA ILE A 216 -4.26 -19.83 -8.32
C ILE A 216 -3.14 -19.74 -9.36
N LYS A 217 -2.25 -20.73 -9.46
CA LYS A 217 -1.20 -20.76 -10.50
C LYS A 217 -1.77 -20.73 -11.91
N LYS A 218 -2.84 -21.49 -12.18
CA LYS A 218 -3.56 -21.48 -13.47
C LYS A 218 -4.18 -20.10 -13.73
N SER A 219 -4.82 -19.51 -12.72
CA SER A 219 -5.46 -18.20 -12.82
C SER A 219 -4.45 -17.07 -13.04
N ILE A 220 -3.26 -17.13 -12.42
CA ILE A 220 -2.16 -16.20 -12.69
C ILE A 220 -1.73 -16.25 -14.17
N LYS A 221 -1.64 -17.44 -14.76
CA LYS A 221 -1.33 -17.58 -16.20
C LYS A 221 -2.46 -17.02 -17.07
N LYS A 222 -3.73 -17.27 -16.73
CA LYS A 222 -4.89 -16.70 -17.44
C LYS A 222 -4.93 -15.16 -17.37
N ARG A 223 -4.52 -14.57 -16.23
CA ARG A 223 -4.46 -13.09 -16.04
C ARG A 223 -3.61 -12.39 -17.12
N GLN A 224 -2.54 -13.01 -17.59
CA GLN A 224 -1.72 -12.43 -18.66
C GLN A 224 -2.51 -12.24 -19.97
N ARG A 225 -3.59 -12.99 -20.15
CA ARG A 225 -4.50 -12.95 -21.31
C ARG A 225 -5.81 -12.20 -21.03
N GLY A 226 -5.88 -11.46 -19.92
CA GLY A 226 -7.07 -10.68 -19.54
C GLY A 226 -7.50 -9.71 -20.65
N VAL A 227 -8.79 -9.39 -20.68
CA VAL A 227 -9.37 -8.46 -21.67
C VAL A 227 -8.74 -7.07 -21.50
N PRO A 228 -8.42 -6.35 -22.61
CA PRO A 228 -8.02 -4.95 -22.51
C PRO A 228 -9.11 -4.11 -21.82
N VAL A 229 -8.71 -3.26 -20.88
CA VAL A 229 -9.61 -2.37 -20.14
C VAL A 229 -9.22 -0.90 -20.29
N ARG A 230 -8.02 -0.63 -20.84
CA ARG A 230 -7.58 0.72 -21.15
C ARG A 230 -6.48 0.69 -22.21
N LEU A 231 -6.62 1.54 -23.21
CA LEU A 231 -5.66 1.78 -24.26
C LEU A 231 -5.20 3.24 -24.22
N GLU A 232 -3.90 3.47 -24.11
CA GLU A 232 -3.31 4.80 -24.03
C GLU A 232 -2.40 5.05 -25.23
N PHE A 233 -2.56 6.22 -25.84
CA PHE A 233 -1.77 6.67 -26.97
C PHE A 233 -1.00 7.94 -26.65
N SER A 234 0.16 8.12 -27.28
CA SER A 234 0.76 9.44 -27.37
C SER A 234 -0.07 10.36 -28.28
N LYS A 235 -0.09 11.67 -27.97
CA LYS A 235 -0.82 12.67 -28.79
C LYS A 235 -0.46 12.65 -30.28
N LYS A 236 0.74 12.20 -30.62
CA LYS A 236 1.25 12.12 -32.00
C LYS A 236 0.81 10.85 -32.74
N CYS A 237 -0.03 10.00 -32.15
CA CYS A 237 -0.49 8.77 -32.79
C CYS A 237 -1.33 9.08 -34.03
N HIS A 238 -0.90 8.55 -35.20
CA HIS A 238 -1.62 8.72 -36.45
C HIS A 238 -2.95 7.94 -36.43
N LYS A 239 -3.95 8.45 -37.15
CA LYS A 239 -5.30 7.89 -37.22
C LYS A 239 -5.32 6.42 -37.66
N SER A 240 -4.48 6.01 -38.61
CA SER A 240 -4.39 4.63 -39.10
C SER A 240 -3.92 3.67 -38.00
N ILE A 241 -2.83 4.04 -37.30
CA ILE A 241 -2.32 3.23 -36.17
C ILE A 241 -3.38 3.14 -35.05
N ARG A 242 -4.04 4.26 -34.73
CA ARG A 242 -5.12 4.26 -33.73
C ARG A 242 -6.26 3.30 -34.13
N LYS A 243 -6.73 3.40 -35.37
CA LYS A 243 -7.80 2.53 -35.88
C LYS A 243 -7.37 1.07 -35.82
N PHE A 244 -6.19 0.74 -36.32
CA PHE A 244 -5.63 -0.62 -36.26
C PHE A 244 -5.64 -1.20 -34.84
N LEU A 245 -5.13 -0.44 -33.86
CA LEU A 245 -5.05 -0.91 -32.47
C LEU A 245 -6.42 -1.03 -31.81
N VAL A 246 -7.37 -0.14 -32.10
CA VAL A 246 -8.74 -0.18 -31.59
C VAL A 246 -9.46 -1.41 -32.13
N ASP A 247 -9.36 -1.66 -33.42
CA ASP A 247 -9.99 -2.82 -34.08
C ASP A 247 -9.39 -4.14 -33.57
N ALA A 248 -8.04 -4.21 -33.46
CA ALA A 248 -7.34 -5.42 -33.02
C ALA A 248 -7.55 -5.75 -31.54
N LEU A 249 -7.75 -4.76 -30.70
CA LEU A 249 -7.93 -4.93 -29.23
C LEU A 249 -9.39 -4.92 -28.80
N HIS A 250 -10.33 -4.66 -29.73
CA HIS A 250 -11.77 -4.60 -29.47
C HIS A 250 -12.17 -3.64 -28.32
N VAL A 251 -11.49 -2.48 -28.23
CA VAL A 251 -11.76 -1.46 -27.20
C VAL A 251 -12.72 -0.39 -27.74
N THR A 252 -13.50 0.20 -26.83
CA THR A 252 -14.44 1.29 -27.14
C THR A 252 -13.83 2.66 -26.85
N GLU A 253 -14.46 3.73 -27.32
CA GLU A 253 -13.96 5.11 -27.09
C GLU A 253 -13.87 5.46 -25.61
N ASP A 254 -14.70 4.89 -24.73
CA ASP A 254 -14.64 5.11 -23.28
C ASP A 254 -13.40 4.50 -22.61
N GLU A 255 -12.69 3.58 -23.28
CA GLU A 255 -11.49 2.90 -22.82
C GLU A 255 -10.20 3.50 -23.39
N ILE A 256 -10.30 4.53 -24.27
CA ILE A 256 -9.19 5.13 -25.00
C ILE A 256 -8.78 6.46 -24.37
N TYR A 257 -7.47 6.62 -24.11
CA TYR A 257 -6.92 7.82 -23.48
C TYR A 257 -5.71 8.35 -24.27
N VAL A 258 -5.79 9.59 -24.73
CA VAL A 258 -4.70 10.27 -25.43
C VAL A 258 -3.87 11.08 -24.44
N GLN A 259 -2.56 10.80 -24.36
CA GLN A 259 -1.67 11.40 -23.39
C GLN A 259 -0.75 12.46 -24.01
N HIS A 260 -0.53 13.55 -23.27
CA HIS A 260 0.25 14.72 -23.71
C HIS A 260 1.71 14.69 -23.24
N GLY A 261 2.32 13.51 -23.20
CA GLY A 261 3.70 13.30 -22.75
C GLY A 261 4.10 11.82 -22.83
N PRO A 262 5.18 11.42 -22.15
CA PRO A 262 5.56 10.01 -22.06
C PRO A 262 4.44 9.19 -21.42
N LEU A 263 4.15 8.04 -22.00
CA LEU A 263 3.19 7.11 -21.40
C LEU A 263 3.79 6.52 -20.12
N ASP A 264 2.92 6.19 -19.17
CA ASP A 264 3.32 5.60 -17.89
C ASP A 264 4.34 6.45 -17.10
N LEU A 265 3.84 7.51 -16.48
CA LEU A 265 4.66 8.41 -15.65
C LEU A 265 5.21 7.76 -14.36
N THR A 266 4.88 6.50 -14.06
CA THR A 266 5.41 5.79 -12.88
C THR A 266 6.93 5.64 -12.91
N PHE A 267 7.57 5.76 -14.08
CA PHE A 267 9.04 5.74 -14.21
C PHE A 267 9.71 6.84 -13.38
N LEU A 268 9.02 7.94 -13.12
CA LEU A 268 9.52 9.02 -12.28
C LEU A 268 9.86 8.56 -10.85
N SER A 269 9.26 7.48 -10.37
CA SER A 269 9.60 6.89 -9.07
C SER A 269 11.02 6.33 -9.02
N LYS A 270 11.48 5.71 -10.12
CA LYS A 270 12.87 5.25 -10.27
C LYS A 270 13.79 6.43 -10.52
N PHE A 271 13.34 7.42 -11.28
CA PHE A 271 14.08 8.65 -11.56
C PHE A 271 14.38 9.45 -10.29
N ALA A 272 13.44 9.53 -9.35
CA ALA A 272 13.63 10.19 -8.06
C ALA A 272 14.76 9.59 -7.20
N ARG A 273 15.21 8.37 -7.50
CA ARG A 273 16.28 7.66 -6.77
C ARG A 273 17.65 7.76 -7.44
N ILE A 274 17.79 8.55 -8.50
CA ILE A 274 19.07 8.73 -9.20
C ILE A 274 20.03 9.46 -8.27
N LYS A 275 21.24 8.91 -8.13
CA LYS A 275 22.34 9.50 -7.36
C LYS A 275 22.59 10.95 -7.80
N GLY A 276 22.72 11.87 -6.84
CA GLY A 276 22.91 13.31 -7.07
C GLY A 276 21.62 14.13 -7.14
N CYS A 277 20.44 13.48 -6.99
CA CYS A 277 19.13 14.17 -6.94
C CYS A 277 18.56 14.26 -5.52
N GLU A 278 19.34 13.96 -4.48
CA GLU A 278 18.91 13.88 -3.07
C GLU A 278 18.33 15.22 -2.58
N LYS A 279 18.88 16.34 -3.05
CA LYS A 279 18.40 17.68 -2.70
C LYS A 279 16.97 17.98 -3.21
N LEU A 280 16.52 17.24 -4.23
CA LEU A 280 15.20 17.36 -4.82
C LEU A 280 14.18 16.46 -4.13
N CYS A 281 14.63 15.52 -3.31
CA CYS A 281 13.79 14.59 -2.59
C CYS A 281 13.38 15.12 -1.20
N PHE A 282 12.36 14.55 -0.61
CA PHE A 282 12.05 14.77 0.79
C PHE A 282 13.22 14.26 1.66
N GLU A 283 13.49 14.96 2.77
CA GLU A 283 14.35 14.39 3.80
C GLU A 283 13.78 13.05 4.25
N PRO A 284 14.59 11.97 4.24
CA PRO A 284 14.10 10.68 4.69
C PRO A 284 13.68 10.74 6.15
N ILE A 285 12.60 10.09 6.50
CA ILE A 285 12.21 9.85 7.88
C ILE A 285 13.01 8.63 8.33
N THR A 286 14.01 8.86 9.18
CA THR A 286 14.85 7.80 9.74
C THR A 286 14.17 7.24 10.98
N PRO A 287 13.78 5.94 10.99
CA PRO A 287 13.19 5.31 12.17
C PRO A 287 14.19 5.29 13.34
N VAL A 288 13.70 5.47 14.56
CA VAL A 288 14.50 5.20 15.74
C VAL A 288 14.61 3.68 15.97
N ASN A 289 15.82 3.19 16.25
CA ASN A 289 16.10 1.78 16.51
C ASN A 289 17.17 1.64 17.61
N PRO A 290 16.89 0.90 18.70
CA PRO A 290 15.58 0.38 19.07
C PRO A 290 14.58 1.51 19.43
N PRO A 291 13.26 1.25 19.37
CA PRO A 291 12.25 2.15 19.93
C PRO A 291 12.51 2.42 21.42
N ALA A 292 12.08 3.60 21.91
CA ALA A 292 12.26 3.97 23.32
C ALA A 292 11.73 2.90 24.30
N GLU A 293 10.60 2.29 23.96
CA GLU A 293 9.95 1.23 24.75
C GLU A 293 10.81 -0.05 24.91
N PHE A 294 11.80 -0.25 24.06
CA PHE A 294 12.68 -1.43 24.06
C PHE A 294 14.17 -1.08 24.17
N TYR A 295 14.49 0.16 24.59
CA TYR A 295 15.87 0.63 24.57
C TYR A 295 16.73 -0.02 25.66
N ASP A 296 16.20 -0.17 26.87
CA ASP A 296 16.93 -0.74 28.04
C ASP A 296 16.60 -2.22 28.27
N CYS A 297 16.13 -2.94 27.24
CA CYS A 297 15.69 -4.31 27.39
C CYS A 297 16.65 -5.27 26.67
N ASP A 298 17.34 -6.12 27.42
CA ASP A 298 18.17 -7.20 26.87
C ASP A 298 17.29 -8.33 26.30
N ASP A 299 16.16 -8.60 26.94
CA ASP A 299 15.17 -9.59 26.51
C ASP A 299 13.81 -8.96 26.20
N ILE A 300 13.34 -9.16 24.96
CA ILE A 300 12.05 -8.64 24.50
C ILE A 300 10.88 -9.28 25.22
N PHE A 301 10.99 -10.56 25.64
CA PHE A 301 9.92 -11.26 26.37
C PHE A 301 9.77 -10.68 27.77
N GLU A 302 10.88 -10.36 28.44
CA GLU A 302 10.87 -9.71 29.73
C GLU A 302 10.22 -8.32 29.65
N ALA A 303 10.62 -7.53 28.64
CA ALA A 303 10.01 -6.23 28.37
C ALA A 303 8.49 -6.29 28.19
N ILE A 304 8.00 -7.30 27.47
CA ILE A 304 6.55 -7.50 27.25
C ILE A 304 5.87 -8.01 28.53
N ARG A 305 6.58 -8.78 29.37
CA ARG A 305 6.05 -9.28 30.64
C ARG A 305 5.82 -8.15 31.66
N GLU A 306 6.68 -7.14 31.65
CA GLU A 306 6.56 -5.98 32.54
C GLU A 306 5.30 -5.16 32.26
N LYS A 307 5.02 -4.84 30.98
CA LYS A 307 3.85 -4.07 30.52
C LYS A 307 3.59 -4.25 29.04
N ASP A 308 2.39 -3.93 28.61
CA ASP A 308 2.08 -3.80 27.18
C ASP A 308 2.98 -2.74 26.53
N ARG A 309 3.41 -2.98 25.28
CA ARG A 309 4.30 -2.09 24.53
C ARG A 309 3.66 -1.71 23.20
N LEU A 310 3.76 -0.46 22.83
CA LEU A 310 3.25 0.05 21.54
C LEU A 310 4.39 0.61 20.69
N VAL A 311 4.35 0.33 19.40
CA VAL A 311 5.28 0.88 18.39
C VAL A 311 4.49 1.56 17.27
N HIS A 312 4.99 2.73 16.84
CA HIS A 312 4.39 3.53 15.79
C HIS A 312 5.31 3.63 14.59
N HIS A 313 5.11 2.74 13.62
CA HIS A 313 5.89 2.71 12.38
C HIS A 313 5.50 3.86 11.43
N PRO A 314 6.44 4.34 10.57
CA PRO A 314 7.87 4.02 10.51
C PRO A 314 8.74 4.89 11.43
N TYR A 315 8.14 5.69 12.30
CA TYR A 315 8.90 6.58 13.21
C TYR A 315 9.76 5.79 14.17
N GLU A 316 9.25 4.65 14.59
CA GLU A 316 9.93 3.60 15.35
C GLU A 316 10.13 2.39 14.44
N SER A 317 11.32 1.80 14.49
CA SER A 317 11.71 0.75 13.54
C SER A 317 10.81 -0.49 13.64
N PHE A 318 10.48 -1.05 12.49
CA PHE A 318 9.83 -2.36 12.39
C PHE A 318 10.76 -3.52 12.80
N ASP A 319 12.07 -3.25 12.95
CA ASP A 319 13.04 -4.27 13.32
C ASP A 319 12.72 -4.93 14.66
N VAL A 320 12.08 -4.21 15.59
CA VAL A 320 11.64 -4.80 16.86
C VAL A 320 10.63 -5.95 16.67
N VAL A 321 9.75 -5.85 15.66
CA VAL A 321 8.82 -6.93 15.30
C VAL A 321 9.56 -8.11 14.67
N VAL A 322 10.54 -7.82 13.84
CA VAL A 322 11.43 -8.84 13.24
C VAL A 322 12.23 -9.54 14.34
N ASP A 323 12.76 -8.79 15.28
CA ASP A 323 13.59 -9.32 16.38
C ASP A 323 12.75 -10.14 17.38
N PHE A 324 11.49 -9.80 17.59
CA PHE A 324 10.55 -10.62 18.35
C PHE A 324 10.47 -12.03 17.78
N VAL A 325 10.26 -12.17 16.47
CA VAL A 325 10.17 -13.48 15.79
C VAL A 325 11.54 -14.16 15.74
N LYS A 326 12.65 -13.41 15.50
CA LYS A 326 14.00 -13.96 15.48
C LYS A 326 14.44 -14.49 16.85
N LYS A 327 14.14 -13.76 17.94
CA LYS A 327 14.43 -14.20 19.31
C LYS A 327 13.60 -15.43 19.64
N ALA A 328 12.29 -15.42 19.32
CA ALA A 328 11.42 -16.59 19.47
C ALA A 328 11.96 -17.84 18.75
N ALA A 329 12.51 -17.68 17.55
CA ALA A 329 13.07 -18.77 16.78
C ALA A 329 14.30 -19.43 17.43
N LYS A 330 15.07 -18.66 18.20
CA LYS A 330 16.32 -19.12 18.85
C LYS A 330 16.15 -19.56 20.30
N ASP A 331 15.16 -19.01 21.01
CA ASP A 331 14.96 -19.24 22.44
C ASP A 331 14.52 -20.71 22.69
N PRO A 332 15.29 -21.49 23.47
CA PRO A 332 14.97 -22.91 23.75
C PRO A 332 13.66 -23.07 24.50
N ASN A 333 13.20 -22.06 25.23
CA ASN A 333 11.96 -22.09 26.00
C ASN A 333 10.71 -21.84 25.12
N VAL A 334 10.85 -21.36 23.89
CA VAL A 334 9.73 -21.19 22.96
C VAL A 334 9.35 -22.55 22.39
N LEU A 335 8.06 -22.90 22.55
CA LEU A 335 7.47 -24.16 22.13
C LEU A 335 6.81 -24.05 20.76
N ALA A 336 6.10 -22.93 20.53
CA ALA A 336 5.35 -22.74 19.28
C ALA A 336 5.34 -21.27 18.84
N ILE A 337 5.26 -21.06 17.52
CA ILE A 337 5.02 -19.77 16.89
C ILE A 337 3.86 -19.93 15.90
N LYS A 338 2.83 -19.08 16.02
CA LYS A 338 1.71 -19.05 15.07
C LYS A 338 1.60 -17.63 14.48
N GLN A 339 1.55 -17.51 13.15
CA GLN A 339 1.57 -16.19 12.52
C GLN A 339 0.72 -16.13 11.26
N THR A 340 0.06 -14.98 11.03
CA THR A 340 -0.64 -14.68 9.78
C THR A 340 0.26 -13.87 8.85
N LEU A 341 0.29 -14.21 7.56
CA LEU A 341 1.02 -13.51 6.51
C LEU A 341 0.08 -13.16 5.36
N TYR A 342 0.01 -11.89 4.99
CA TYR A 342 -0.82 -11.41 3.89
C TYR A 342 0.00 -10.90 2.70
N ARG A 343 0.87 -9.93 2.92
CA ARG A 343 1.84 -9.39 1.95
C ARG A 343 3.22 -9.43 2.56
N VAL A 344 4.12 -10.15 1.94
CA VAL A 344 5.46 -10.38 2.45
C VAL A 344 6.49 -9.81 1.47
N SER A 345 7.59 -9.26 1.97
CA SER A 345 8.68 -8.78 1.10
C SER A 345 9.39 -9.93 0.39
N GLY A 346 10.05 -9.66 -0.74
CA GLY A 346 10.76 -10.67 -1.52
C GLY A 346 11.89 -11.40 -0.75
N ASN A 347 12.52 -10.72 0.23
CA ASN A 347 13.53 -11.28 1.14
C ASN A 347 13.13 -11.03 2.59
N SER A 348 12.00 -11.62 3.01
CA SER A 348 11.43 -11.37 4.32
C SER A 348 12.27 -11.94 5.46
N PRO A 349 12.76 -11.10 6.39
CA PRO A 349 13.49 -11.57 7.57
C PRO A 349 12.56 -12.31 8.55
N ILE A 350 11.26 -12.05 8.53
CA ILE A 350 10.27 -12.77 9.34
C ILE A 350 10.10 -14.20 8.84
N VAL A 351 9.94 -14.39 7.52
CA VAL A 351 9.83 -15.74 6.94
C VAL A 351 11.10 -16.53 7.20
N ALA A 352 12.29 -15.91 7.04
CA ALA A 352 13.55 -16.55 7.38
C ALA A 352 13.63 -16.96 8.86
N ALA A 353 13.10 -16.16 9.77
CA ALA A 353 13.03 -16.49 11.20
C ALA A 353 12.05 -17.64 11.49
N LEU A 354 10.89 -17.70 10.82
CA LEU A 354 9.93 -18.79 10.96
C LEU A 354 10.51 -20.13 10.45
N ILE A 355 11.21 -20.12 9.31
CA ILE A 355 11.95 -21.27 8.80
C ILE A 355 12.96 -21.74 9.84
N LYS A 356 13.75 -20.81 10.39
CA LYS A 356 14.76 -21.14 11.41
C LYS A 356 14.14 -21.71 12.69
N ALA A 357 12.93 -21.23 13.07
CA ALA A 357 12.22 -21.78 14.22
C ALA A 357 11.80 -23.25 14.00
N ALA A 358 11.30 -23.59 12.82
CA ALA A 358 10.94 -24.98 12.45
C ALA A 358 12.19 -25.89 12.42
N GLU A 359 13.29 -25.42 11.80
CA GLU A 359 14.58 -26.13 11.81
C GLU A 359 15.11 -26.36 13.23
N ASN A 360 14.82 -25.47 14.19
CA ASN A 360 15.16 -25.61 15.60
C ASN A 360 14.15 -26.49 16.39
N GLY A 361 13.25 -27.21 15.69
CA GLY A 361 12.31 -28.16 16.29
C GLY A 361 11.07 -27.54 16.94
N LYS A 362 10.77 -26.23 16.70
CA LYS A 362 9.59 -25.59 17.26
C LYS A 362 8.35 -25.87 16.41
N GLN A 363 7.18 -25.90 17.05
CA GLN A 363 5.89 -25.97 16.35
C GLN A 363 5.61 -24.62 15.65
N VAL A 364 5.72 -24.57 14.33
CA VAL A 364 5.51 -23.34 13.56
C VAL A 364 4.27 -23.50 12.67
N THR A 365 3.26 -22.68 12.92
CA THR A 365 2.03 -22.63 12.12
C THR A 365 1.92 -21.28 11.44
N VAL A 366 1.82 -21.27 10.12
CA VAL A 366 1.78 -20.04 9.33
C VAL A 366 0.56 -20.05 8.43
N LEU A 367 -0.32 -19.08 8.59
CA LEU A 367 -1.39 -18.84 7.63
C LEU A 367 -0.88 -17.86 6.57
N VAL A 368 -0.78 -18.33 5.33
CA VAL A 368 -0.36 -17.53 4.17
C VAL A 368 -1.57 -17.27 3.29
N GLU A 369 -1.98 -15.99 3.17
CA GLU A 369 -3.08 -15.59 2.30
C GLU A 369 -2.63 -15.61 0.83
N LEU A 370 -2.91 -16.69 0.12
CA LEU A 370 -2.51 -16.84 -1.30
C LEU A 370 -3.25 -15.89 -2.24
N LYS A 371 -4.47 -15.46 -1.89
CA LYS A 371 -5.30 -14.56 -2.69
C LYS A 371 -4.99 -13.07 -2.44
N ALA A 372 -3.80 -12.76 -1.87
CA ALA A 372 -3.34 -11.39 -1.71
C ALA A 372 -3.07 -10.76 -3.08
N ARG A 373 -3.97 -9.88 -3.53
CA ARG A 373 -4.00 -9.34 -4.90
C ARG A 373 -2.65 -8.74 -5.32
N PHE A 374 -2.10 -9.22 -6.45
CA PHE A 374 -0.81 -8.90 -7.05
C PHE A 374 0.43 -9.43 -6.30
N ASP A 375 0.24 -10.13 -5.19
CA ASP A 375 1.31 -10.80 -4.44
C ASP A 375 1.17 -12.33 -4.45
N GLU A 376 0.23 -12.88 -5.23
CA GLU A 376 -0.11 -14.29 -5.24
C GLU A 376 1.11 -15.17 -5.56
N GLU A 377 1.86 -14.82 -6.59
CA GLU A 377 3.06 -15.58 -7.00
C GLU A 377 4.14 -15.56 -5.92
N ASN A 378 4.39 -14.41 -5.31
CA ASN A 378 5.34 -14.26 -4.22
C ASN A 378 4.90 -15.07 -2.98
N ASN A 379 3.62 -15.03 -2.64
CA ASN A 379 3.08 -15.76 -1.49
C ASN A 379 3.11 -17.28 -1.70
N ILE A 380 2.89 -17.76 -2.92
CA ILE A 380 3.07 -19.19 -3.27
C ILE A 380 4.53 -19.63 -3.05
N GLN A 381 5.50 -18.82 -3.49
CA GLN A 381 6.91 -19.14 -3.31
C GLN A 381 7.27 -19.24 -1.83
N TRP A 382 6.78 -18.33 -0.99
CA TRP A 382 7.02 -18.34 0.45
C TRP A 382 6.32 -19.50 1.15
N ALA A 383 5.07 -19.78 0.79
CA ALA A 383 4.34 -20.92 1.32
C ALA A 383 5.11 -22.24 1.07
N THR A 384 5.56 -22.44 -0.17
CA THR A 384 6.37 -23.62 -0.52
C THR A 384 7.70 -23.72 0.24
N LYS A 385 8.37 -22.56 0.50
CA LYS A 385 9.61 -22.56 1.29
C LYS A 385 9.37 -22.90 2.76
N LEU A 386 8.29 -22.38 3.35
CA LEU A 386 7.89 -22.67 4.72
C LEU A 386 7.55 -24.15 4.91
N GLU A 387 6.78 -24.74 3.99
CA GLU A 387 6.46 -26.19 4.02
C GLU A 387 7.71 -27.06 3.96
N LYS A 388 8.62 -26.76 3.03
CA LYS A 388 9.89 -27.50 2.91
C LYS A 388 10.75 -27.44 4.16
N ALA A 389 10.61 -26.40 4.97
CA ALA A 389 11.29 -26.24 6.25
C ALA A 389 10.59 -26.94 7.42
N GLY A 390 9.43 -27.58 7.19
CA GLY A 390 8.65 -28.26 8.21
C GLY A 390 7.65 -27.39 8.96
N CYS A 391 7.33 -26.18 8.45
CA CYS A 391 6.24 -25.39 9.00
C CYS A 391 4.88 -25.97 8.58
N HIS A 392 3.90 -25.90 9.48
CA HIS A 392 2.51 -26.16 9.14
C HIS A 392 1.92 -24.93 8.46
N VAL A 393 1.72 -25.00 7.13
CA VAL A 393 1.23 -23.88 6.32
C VAL A 393 -0.25 -24.06 6.00
N ILE A 394 -1.02 -22.98 6.14
CA ILE A 394 -2.45 -22.93 5.84
C ILE A 394 -2.67 -21.84 4.78
N TYR A 395 -3.41 -22.17 3.74
CA TYR A 395 -3.61 -21.33 2.55
C TYR A 395 -4.87 -20.44 2.59
N GLY A 396 -5.24 -19.99 3.78
CA GLY A 396 -6.45 -19.20 4.01
C GLY A 396 -7.67 -20.08 4.30
N LEU A 397 -8.83 -19.46 4.34
CA LEU A 397 -10.13 -20.11 4.55
C LEU A 397 -10.96 -20.02 3.27
N THR A 398 -11.72 -21.09 2.97
CA THR A 398 -12.67 -21.09 1.84
C THR A 398 -13.71 -19.98 2.03
N GLY A 399 -13.97 -19.19 1.00
CA GLY A 399 -14.94 -18.09 1.01
C GLY A 399 -14.51 -16.84 1.77
N LEU A 400 -13.42 -16.88 2.54
CA LEU A 400 -12.91 -15.75 3.32
C LEU A 400 -11.46 -15.42 2.95
N LYS A 401 -11.10 -14.13 3.04
CA LYS A 401 -9.70 -13.69 2.95
C LYS A 401 -9.19 -13.32 4.33
N THR A 402 -8.07 -13.90 4.74
CA THR A 402 -7.45 -13.57 6.03
C THR A 402 -6.64 -12.30 5.93
N HIS A 403 -7.05 -11.28 6.68
CA HIS A 403 -6.41 -9.96 6.66
C HIS A 403 -5.95 -9.46 8.04
N CYS A 404 -6.24 -10.18 9.13
CA CYS A 404 -5.72 -9.87 10.46
C CYS A 404 -4.18 -10.01 10.51
N LYS A 405 -3.56 -9.23 11.40
CA LYS A 405 -2.11 -9.23 11.60
C LYS A 405 -1.82 -9.58 13.05
N ILE A 406 -1.47 -10.84 13.26
CA ILE A 406 -1.21 -11.39 14.58
C ILE A 406 -0.07 -12.41 14.53
N CYS A 407 0.79 -12.34 15.53
CA CYS A 407 1.84 -13.31 15.81
C CYS A 407 1.70 -13.74 17.28
N LEU A 408 1.59 -15.04 17.50
CA LEU A 408 1.52 -15.67 18.81
C LEU A 408 2.78 -16.50 19.03
N VAL A 409 3.48 -16.25 20.12
CA VAL A 409 4.62 -17.04 20.61
C VAL A 409 4.22 -17.70 21.91
N VAL A 410 4.29 -19.02 21.99
CA VAL A 410 4.02 -19.80 23.19
C VAL A 410 5.36 -20.19 23.80
N ARG A 411 5.63 -19.72 25.01
CA ARG A 411 6.90 -19.88 25.73
C ARG A 411 6.67 -20.53 27.08
N LYS A 412 7.59 -21.39 27.50
CA LYS A 412 7.65 -21.95 28.86
C LYS A 412 8.50 -21.00 29.72
N ASP A 413 7.83 -20.19 30.51
CA ASP A 413 8.48 -19.34 31.52
C ASP A 413 8.67 -20.11 32.83
N GLU A 414 9.31 -19.51 33.83
CA GLU A 414 9.53 -20.10 35.14
C GLU A 414 8.21 -20.42 35.87
N ASP A 415 7.19 -19.57 35.66
CA ASP A 415 5.86 -19.65 36.28
C ASP A 415 4.86 -20.44 35.45
N GLY A 416 5.25 -21.02 34.31
CA GLY A 416 4.39 -21.83 33.45
C GLY A 416 4.38 -21.44 31.97
N ILE A 417 3.35 -21.82 31.27
CA ILE A 417 3.18 -21.51 29.83
C ILE A 417 2.61 -20.11 29.66
N ARG A 418 3.35 -19.23 29.01
CA ARG A 418 2.94 -17.87 28.68
C ARG A 418 2.79 -17.65 27.19
N ARG A 419 1.84 -16.81 26.80
CA ARG A 419 1.54 -16.44 25.42
C ARG A 419 1.94 -15.00 25.20
N TYR A 420 2.92 -14.78 24.32
CA TYR A 420 3.37 -13.47 23.92
C TYR A 420 2.81 -13.14 22.54
N LEU A 421 2.25 -11.95 22.40
CA LEU A 421 1.55 -11.52 21.20
C LEU A 421 2.16 -10.28 20.62
N HIS A 422 2.20 -10.24 19.31
CA HIS A 422 2.23 -9.00 18.55
C HIS A 422 0.99 -8.92 17.68
N MET A 423 0.26 -7.82 17.79
CA MET A 423 -0.92 -7.51 16.95
C MET A 423 -0.71 -6.15 16.31
N GLY A 424 -1.09 -6.01 15.04
CA GLY A 424 -0.82 -4.77 14.32
C GLY A 424 -1.90 -4.36 13.34
N THR A 425 -1.88 -3.07 12.99
CA THR A 425 -2.71 -2.52 11.93
C THR A 425 -2.11 -2.78 10.54
N GLY A 426 -0.79 -3.01 10.47
CA GLY A 426 0.00 -3.16 9.26
C GLY A 426 0.48 -4.57 8.99
N ASN A 427 0.79 -4.86 7.72
CA ASN A 427 1.29 -6.16 7.30
C ASN A 427 2.70 -6.46 7.86
N TYR A 428 3.02 -7.73 8.02
CA TYR A 428 4.38 -8.21 8.33
C TYR A 428 5.30 -8.11 7.11
N ASN A 429 5.58 -6.86 6.69
CA ASN A 429 6.37 -6.54 5.51
C ASN A 429 7.34 -5.41 5.84
N ASP A 430 8.60 -5.75 6.04
CA ASP A 430 9.68 -4.84 6.42
C ASP A 430 9.93 -3.74 5.37
N SER A 431 9.68 -4.03 4.09
CA SER A 431 9.86 -3.05 3.02
C SER A 431 8.77 -1.97 3.04
N THR A 432 7.50 -2.35 3.20
CA THR A 432 6.38 -1.39 3.24
C THR A 432 6.29 -0.67 4.59
N ALA A 433 6.73 -1.29 5.68
CA ALA A 433 6.78 -0.69 7.02
C ALA A 433 7.67 0.56 7.11
N ARG A 434 8.52 0.81 6.11
CA ARG A 434 9.33 2.04 6.00
C ARG A 434 8.56 3.24 5.45
N PHE A 435 7.41 3.02 4.83
CA PHE A 435 6.64 4.04 4.13
C PHE A 435 5.18 4.13 4.58
N TYR A 436 4.68 3.12 5.29
CA TYR A 436 3.32 3.06 5.82
C TYR A 436 3.33 3.43 7.29
N THR A 437 2.38 4.28 7.70
CA THR A 437 2.17 4.53 9.13
C THR A 437 1.28 3.43 9.68
N ASP A 438 1.82 2.64 10.60
CA ASP A 438 1.10 1.57 11.26
C ASP A 438 1.41 1.52 12.76
N ILE A 439 0.57 0.82 13.50
CA ILE A 439 0.71 0.65 14.95
C ILE A 439 0.78 -0.83 15.24
N GLY A 440 1.77 -1.23 16.03
CA GLY A 440 1.91 -2.57 16.59
C GLY A 440 1.81 -2.53 18.10
N MET A 441 1.14 -3.50 18.70
CA MET A 441 1.05 -3.68 20.14
C MET A 441 1.59 -5.05 20.53
N PHE A 442 2.44 -5.08 21.54
CA PHE A 442 2.94 -6.29 22.17
C PHE A 442 2.27 -6.45 23.53
N THR A 443 1.83 -7.67 23.85
CA THR A 443 1.20 -8.01 25.14
C THR A 443 1.43 -9.48 25.48
N CYS A 444 1.39 -9.81 26.77
CA CYS A 444 1.31 -11.18 27.25
C CYS A 444 0.16 -11.37 28.24
N ARG A 445 -0.82 -10.47 28.23
CA ARG A 445 -2.02 -10.62 29.07
C ARG A 445 -2.77 -11.91 28.71
N GLU A 446 -3.22 -12.62 29.73
CA GLU A 446 -3.80 -13.96 29.57
C GLU A 446 -5.03 -13.96 28.64
N GLU A 447 -5.96 -13.03 28.81
CA GLU A 447 -7.19 -12.92 28.03
C GLU A 447 -6.91 -12.77 26.53
N TYR A 448 -5.94 -11.91 26.15
CA TYR A 448 -5.49 -11.76 24.75
C TYR A 448 -4.82 -13.05 24.23
N GLY A 449 -4.04 -13.71 25.10
CA GLY A 449 -3.36 -14.97 24.77
C GLY A 449 -4.34 -16.12 24.51
N LEU A 450 -5.42 -16.22 25.30
CA LEU A 450 -6.50 -17.18 25.12
C LEU A 450 -7.26 -16.92 23.81
N ASP A 451 -7.63 -15.67 23.57
CA ASP A 451 -8.33 -15.25 22.35
C ASP A 451 -7.48 -15.52 21.10
N ALA A 452 -6.17 -15.24 21.15
CA ALA A 452 -5.26 -15.54 20.06
C ALA A 452 -5.16 -17.04 19.78
N SER A 453 -5.10 -17.87 20.82
CA SER A 453 -5.09 -19.33 20.67
C SER A 453 -6.38 -19.80 20.02
N SER A 454 -7.51 -19.29 20.44
CA SER A 454 -8.84 -19.58 19.91
C SER A 454 -8.99 -19.13 18.45
N LEU A 455 -8.50 -17.92 18.13
CA LEU A 455 -8.49 -17.41 16.75
C LEU A 455 -7.68 -18.34 15.82
N PHE A 456 -6.46 -18.74 16.24
CA PHE A 456 -5.68 -19.67 15.43
C PHE A 456 -6.34 -21.04 15.30
N ASN A 457 -7.00 -21.56 16.33
CA ASN A 457 -7.75 -22.83 16.23
C ASN A 457 -8.91 -22.70 15.22
N THR A 458 -9.61 -21.57 15.19
CA THR A 458 -10.64 -21.30 14.18
C THR A 458 -10.03 -21.25 12.77
N LEU A 459 -8.87 -20.60 12.61
CA LEU A 459 -8.19 -20.46 11.33
C LEU A 459 -7.59 -21.76 10.80
N THR A 460 -7.23 -22.70 11.69
CA THR A 460 -6.49 -23.90 11.33
C THR A 460 -7.33 -25.18 11.37
N GLY A 461 -8.34 -25.21 12.21
CA GLY A 461 -9.08 -26.42 12.54
C GLY A 461 -10.55 -26.41 12.13
N TYR A 462 -11.02 -25.39 11.40
CA TYR A 462 -12.45 -25.25 11.07
C TYR A 462 -13.38 -25.32 12.31
N SER A 463 -12.84 -24.99 13.51
CA SER A 463 -13.67 -24.92 14.71
C SER A 463 -14.62 -23.71 14.64
N LEU A 464 -15.79 -23.85 15.25
CA LEU A 464 -16.70 -22.72 15.37
C LEU A 464 -16.00 -21.59 16.14
N PRO A 465 -16.17 -20.32 15.72
CA PRO A 465 -15.64 -19.20 16.46
C PRO A 465 -16.17 -19.20 17.91
N PRO A 466 -15.31 -19.12 18.93
CA PRO A 466 -15.74 -19.00 20.31
C PRO A 466 -16.24 -17.57 20.59
N GLU A 467 -16.82 -17.37 21.75
CA GLU A 467 -16.92 -16.02 22.33
C GLU A 467 -15.52 -15.58 22.75
N TYR A 468 -15.06 -14.45 22.20
CA TYR A 468 -13.77 -13.86 22.53
C TYR A 468 -13.90 -12.95 23.76
N ASN A 469 -12.87 -12.92 24.60
CA ASN A 469 -12.84 -12.04 25.78
C ASN A 469 -12.57 -10.58 25.39
N LYS A 470 -11.63 -10.37 24.50
CA LYS A 470 -11.13 -9.04 24.07
C LYS A 470 -11.18 -8.83 22.56
N PHE A 471 -11.02 -9.88 21.78
CA PHE A 471 -10.95 -9.77 20.34
C PHE A 471 -12.32 -9.56 19.70
N ILE A 472 -12.37 -8.62 18.77
CA ILE A 472 -13.51 -8.41 17.89
C ILE A 472 -13.10 -8.91 16.51
N VAL A 473 -13.64 -10.07 16.13
CA VAL A 473 -13.23 -10.78 14.92
C VAL A 473 -14.35 -10.72 13.86
N ALA A 474 -13.99 -10.37 12.64
CA ALA A 474 -14.87 -10.50 11.47
C ALA A 474 -14.78 -11.94 10.89
N PRO A 475 -15.87 -12.43 10.24
CA PRO A 475 -17.11 -11.71 9.93
C PRO A 475 -18.16 -11.67 11.05
N GLN A 476 -18.09 -12.53 12.06
CA GLN A 476 -19.23 -12.74 12.96
C GLN A 476 -19.46 -11.60 13.95
N GLY A 477 -18.39 -11.13 14.64
CA GLY A 477 -18.51 -10.20 15.77
C GLY A 477 -18.33 -8.72 15.41
N MET A 478 -17.66 -8.40 14.29
CA MET A 478 -17.16 -7.04 14.06
C MET A 478 -18.25 -6.04 13.67
N ARG A 479 -19.17 -6.42 12.79
CA ARG A 479 -20.28 -5.55 12.38
C ARG A 479 -21.19 -5.23 13.57
N PRO A 480 -21.72 -6.22 14.30
CA PRO A 480 -22.53 -5.97 15.49
C PRO A 480 -21.83 -5.06 16.51
N PHE A 481 -20.55 -5.28 16.73
CA PHE A 481 -19.75 -4.47 17.65
C PHE A 481 -19.72 -2.98 17.23
N PHE A 482 -19.40 -2.65 16.00
CA PHE A 482 -19.37 -1.25 15.56
C PHE A 482 -20.75 -0.61 15.58
N GLU A 483 -21.79 -1.35 15.17
CA GLU A 483 -23.16 -0.85 15.23
C GLU A 483 -23.58 -0.55 16.67
N GLU A 484 -23.27 -1.43 17.62
CA GLU A 484 -23.55 -1.25 19.05
C GLU A 484 -22.82 -0.03 19.61
N MET A 485 -21.51 0.09 19.32
CA MET A 485 -20.72 1.22 19.82
C MET A 485 -21.22 2.57 19.29
N ILE A 486 -21.62 2.66 18.03
CA ILE A 486 -22.19 3.88 17.46
C ILE A 486 -23.55 4.18 18.10
N ARG A 487 -24.43 3.17 18.29
CA ARG A 487 -25.73 3.33 18.94
C ARG A 487 -25.60 3.77 20.41
N LYS A 488 -24.58 3.29 21.11
CA LYS A 488 -24.27 3.73 22.48
C LYS A 488 -23.92 5.22 22.54
N GLU A 489 -23.14 5.72 21.58
CA GLU A 489 -22.85 7.15 21.49
C GLU A 489 -24.10 7.97 21.10
N ILE A 490 -24.99 7.45 20.26
CA ILE A 490 -26.28 8.06 19.96
C ILE A 490 -27.13 8.20 21.24
N GLU A 491 -27.20 7.14 22.03
CA GLU A 491 -27.96 7.14 23.27
C GLU A 491 -27.37 8.10 24.30
N ASN A 492 -26.05 8.12 24.47
CA ASN A 492 -25.36 9.08 25.32
C ASN A 492 -25.69 10.53 24.89
N ALA A 493 -25.65 10.84 23.61
CA ALA A 493 -25.98 12.17 23.12
C ALA A 493 -27.44 12.56 23.36
N LYS A 494 -28.40 11.65 23.15
CA LYS A 494 -29.83 11.86 23.46
C LYS A 494 -30.09 12.15 24.94
N GLN A 495 -29.26 11.58 25.78
CA GLN A 495 -29.32 11.82 27.26
C GLN A 495 -28.54 13.06 27.71
N GLY A 496 -27.91 13.80 26.76
CA GLY A 496 -27.07 14.96 27.07
C GLY A 496 -25.73 14.63 27.73
N LEU A 497 -25.30 13.37 27.63
CA LEU A 497 -24.02 12.88 28.13
C LEU A 497 -22.90 13.12 27.11
N PRO A 498 -21.62 13.14 27.52
CA PRO A 498 -20.49 13.24 26.60
C PRO A 498 -20.53 12.13 25.55
N ALA A 499 -20.54 12.51 24.26
CA ALA A 499 -20.64 11.60 23.15
C ALA A 499 -19.79 12.10 21.96
N SER A 500 -18.84 11.29 21.52
CA SER A 500 -18.05 11.57 20.32
C SER A 500 -17.47 10.29 19.72
N ILE A 501 -17.25 10.33 18.39
CA ILE A 501 -16.61 9.25 17.64
C ILE A 501 -15.42 9.83 16.91
N THR A 502 -14.24 9.23 17.08
CA THR A 502 -13.07 9.54 16.26
C THR A 502 -12.56 8.26 15.63
N ALA A 503 -12.49 8.22 14.30
CA ALA A 503 -11.97 7.05 13.60
C ALA A 503 -10.92 7.42 12.55
N LYS A 504 -9.84 6.64 12.52
CA LYS A 504 -8.83 6.67 11.47
C LYS A 504 -8.91 5.35 10.71
N VAL A 505 -9.25 5.41 9.43
CA VAL A 505 -9.44 4.24 8.55
C VAL A 505 -8.87 4.52 7.15
N ASN A 506 -8.63 3.46 6.37
CA ASN A 506 -8.25 3.67 4.97
C ASN A 506 -9.46 3.93 4.08
N SER A 507 -10.60 3.31 4.36
CA SER A 507 -11.82 3.48 3.57
C SER A 507 -13.08 3.43 4.43
N LEU A 508 -14.05 4.24 4.05
CA LEU A 508 -15.39 4.30 4.62
C LEU A 508 -16.42 4.15 3.49
N VAL A 509 -16.99 2.95 3.33
CA VAL A 509 -17.82 2.58 2.17
C VAL A 509 -19.08 1.82 2.60
N ASP A 510 -19.12 1.25 3.80
CA ASP A 510 -20.24 0.44 4.29
C ASP A 510 -21.51 1.28 4.46
N PRO A 511 -22.61 0.98 3.76
CA PRO A 511 -23.83 1.80 3.82
C PRO A 511 -24.49 1.82 5.20
N ALA A 512 -24.46 0.70 5.93
CA ALA A 512 -25.09 0.60 7.25
C ALA A 512 -24.34 1.46 8.27
N ILE A 513 -23.00 1.37 8.29
CA ILE A 513 -22.16 2.22 9.16
C ILE A 513 -22.33 3.70 8.79
N ILE A 514 -22.36 4.05 7.49
CA ILE A 514 -22.58 5.45 7.06
C ILE A 514 -23.93 5.96 7.54
N SER A 515 -24.99 5.17 7.41
CA SER A 515 -26.34 5.55 7.87
C SER A 515 -26.38 5.78 9.38
N LEU A 516 -25.73 4.90 10.17
CA LEU A 516 -25.62 5.08 11.60
C LEU A 516 -24.79 6.32 12.00
N LEU A 517 -23.72 6.64 11.26
CA LEU A 517 -22.96 7.86 11.51
C LEU A 517 -23.78 9.12 11.20
N TYR A 518 -24.69 9.09 10.20
CA TYR A 518 -25.62 10.18 9.98
C TYR A 518 -26.63 10.30 11.11
N GLU A 519 -27.21 9.19 11.58
CA GLU A 519 -28.10 9.16 12.75
C GLU A 519 -27.38 9.71 13.99
N ALA A 520 -26.12 9.31 14.22
CA ALA A 520 -25.31 9.82 15.33
C ALA A 520 -25.08 11.33 15.21
N SER A 521 -24.80 11.84 14.02
CA SER A 521 -24.67 13.28 13.80
C SER A 521 -25.98 14.04 14.08
N GLN A 522 -27.13 13.50 13.66
CA GLN A 522 -28.43 14.07 13.94
C GLN A 522 -28.78 14.08 15.43
N ALA A 523 -28.32 13.08 16.19
CA ALA A 523 -28.46 13.02 17.64
C ALA A 523 -27.51 13.98 18.40
N GLY A 524 -26.57 14.65 17.69
CA GLY A 524 -25.63 15.59 18.30
C GLY A 524 -24.24 15.01 18.60
N VAL A 525 -23.96 13.77 18.25
CA VAL A 525 -22.63 13.17 18.42
C VAL A 525 -21.60 13.89 17.55
N LYS A 526 -20.49 14.33 18.14
CA LYS A 526 -19.36 14.90 17.42
C LYS A 526 -18.53 13.81 16.74
N ILE A 527 -18.38 13.86 15.41
CA ILE A 527 -17.69 12.83 14.65
C ILE A 527 -16.52 13.40 13.88
N GLU A 528 -15.30 12.92 14.14
CA GLU A 528 -14.07 13.33 13.46
C GLU A 528 -13.42 12.12 12.79
N LEU A 529 -13.36 12.13 11.46
CA LEU A 529 -12.89 11.00 10.65
C LEU A 529 -11.61 11.37 9.90
N ILE A 530 -10.63 10.45 9.94
CA ILE A 530 -9.40 10.52 9.16
C ILE A 530 -9.46 9.38 8.14
N VAL A 531 -9.83 9.70 6.89
CA VAL A 531 -10.04 8.71 5.84
C VAL A 531 -9.04 8.93 4.72
N ARG A 532 -8.11 8.01 4.53
CA ARG A 532 -7.04 8.14 3.54
C ARG A 532 -7.51 7.93 2.11
N GLY A 533 -8.38 6.96 1.88
CA GLY A 533 -8.81 6.49 0.56
C GLY A 533 -10.26 6.82 0.26
N ILE A 534 -11.03 5.82 -0.13
CA ILE A 534 -12.43 5.98 -0.52
C ILE A 534 -13.27 6.38 0.70
N CYS A 535 -14.03 7.47 0.57
CA CYS A 535 -15.03 7.91 1.53
C CYS A 535 -16.35 8.14 0.81
N CYS A 536 -17.35 7.30 1.06
CA CYS A 536 -18.69 7.45 0.52
C CYS A 536 -19.60 8.30 1.42
N LEU A 537 -19.18 8.59 2.66
CA LEU A 537 -19.86 9.51 3.54
C LEU A 537 -19.64 10.96 3.08
N ILE A 538 -20.69 11.78 3.09
CA ILE A 538 -20.63 13.22 2.77
C ILE A 538 -20.78 14.02 4.07
N PRO A 539 -19.75 14.76 4.51
CA PRO A 539 -19.82 15.57 5.73
C PRO A 539 -20.47 16.93 5.46
N GLY A 540 -21.02 17.56 6.52
CA GLY A 540 -21.49 18.95 6.50
C GLY A 540 -22.80 19.18 5.75
N LEU A 541 -23.60 18.14 5.49
CA LEU A 541 -24.94 18.26 4.95
C LEU A 541 -25.89 18.73 6.04
N LYS A 542 -26.67 19.80 5.76
CA LYS A 542 -27.63 20.36 6.68
C LYS A 542 -28.72 19.32 7.04
N GLY A 543 -28.95 19.14 8.34
CA GLY A 543 -29.91 18.20 8.89
C GLY A 543 -29.45 16.73 8.86
N TRP A 544 -28.23 16.41 8.35
CA TRP A 544 -27.73 15.04 8.21
C TRP A 544 -26.36 14.84 8.87
N SER A 545 -25.36 15.60 8.44
CA SER A 545 -23.97 15.36 8.80
C SER A 545 -23.23 16.64 9.24
N GLU A 546 -23.94 17.58 9.86
CA GLU A 546 -23.40 18.86 10.32
C GLU A 546 -22.30 18.66 11.38
N ASN A 547 -22.42 17.62 12.20
CA ASN A 547 -21.47 17.29 13.26
C ASN A 547 -20.35 16.36 12.79
N ILE A 548 -20.29 16.04 11.48
CA ILE A 548 -19.26 15.17 10.91
C ILE A 548 -18.20 16.01 10.19
N LYS A 549 -16.95 15.74 10.54
CA LYS A 549 -15.77 16.30 9.87
C LYS A 549 -14.92 15.15 9.31
N VAL A 550 -14.56 15.23 8.04
CA VAL A 550 -13.68 14.27 7.38
C VAL A 550 -12.41 14.98 6.89
N ILE A 551 -11.26 14.41 7.24
CA ILE A 551 -9.97 14.83 6.68
C ILE A 551 -9.23 13.64 6.07
N SER A 552 -8.36 13.94 5.12
CA SER A 552 -7.40 13.01 4.54
C SER A 552 -5.99 13.58 4.67
N ILE A 553 -5.03 12.78 5.11
CA ILE A 553 -3.62 13.17 5.15
C ILE A 553 -2.93 12.66 3.90
N VAL A 554 -2.36 13.56 3.12
CA VAL A 554 -1.58 13.24 1.92
C VAL A 554 -0.17 13.80 2.10
N GLY A 555 0.73 12.98 2.59
CA GLY A 555 2.11 13.33 2.95
C GLY A 555 3.15 12.40 2.35
N GLN A 556 4.35 12.45 2.90
CA GLN A 556 5.48 11.62 2.52
C GLN A 556 5.23 10.13 2.79
N LEU A 557 4.55 9.83 3.91
CA LEU A 557 4.17 8.49 4.31
C LEU A 557 2.72 8.20 3.93
N LEU A 558 2.41 6.92 3.71
CA LEU A 558 1.05 6.45 3.51
C LEU A 558 0.38 6.20 4.86
N GLU A 559 -0.67 6.95 5.16
CA GLU A 559 -1.48 6.71 6.35
C GLU A 559 -2.22 5.38 6.24
N HIS A 560 -1.92 4.42 7.14
CA HIS A 560 -2.43 3.06 7.01
C HIS A 560 -3.02 2.50 8.29
N SER A 561 -2.65 2.99 9.45
CA SER A 561 -3.19 2.53 10.73
C SER A 561 -4.71 2.72 10.83
N ARG A 562 -5.38 1.81 11.55
CA ARG A 562 -6.79 1.90 11.89
C ARG A 562 -6.91 2.05 13.40
N ILE A 563 -7.61 3.11 13.79
CA ILE A 563 -7.84 3.47 15.19
C ILE A 563 -9.30 3.87 15.31
N PHE A 564 -9.98 3.36 16.36
CA PHE A 564 -11.35 3.73 16.67
C PHE A 564 -11.40 4.22 18.12
N LYS A 565 -12.03 5.37 18.32
CA LYS A 565 -12.27 5.94 19.65
C LYS A 565 -13.75 6.25 19.80
N PHE A 566 -14.33 5.81 20.90
CA PHE A 566 -15.68 6.13 21.35
C PHE A 566 -15.61 6.80 22.71
N GLU A 567 -16.33 7.89 22.90
CA GLU A 567 -16.26 8.73 24.12
C GLU A 567 -16.86 8.05 25.36
N ASN A 568 -17.87 7.20 25.15
CA ASN A 568 -18.43 6.34 26.18
C ASN A 568 -18.71 7.08 27.50
N ASN A 569 -19.48 8.17 27.42
CA ASN A 569 -19.86 8.98 28.58
C ASN A 569 -18.67 9.47 29.43
N GLY A 570 -17.60 9.98 28.77
CA GLY A 570 -16.42 10.52 29.45
C GLY A 570 -15.38 9.49 29.89
N ASN A 571 -15.59 8.19 29.59
CA ASN A 571 -14.61 7.12 29.79
C ASN A 571 -14.21 6.52 28.42
N PRO A 572 -13.33 7.18 27.66
CA PRO A 572 -13.11 6.87 26.28
C PRO A 572 -12.50 5.49 26.06
N LEU A 573 -13.06 4.77 25.10
CA LEU A 573 -12.60 3.45 24.67
C LEU A 573 -11.80 3.59 23.38
N TYR A 574 -10.66 2.91 23.32
CA TYR A 574 -9.76 2.92 22.17
C TYR A 574 -9.57 1.51 21.63
N TYR A 575 -9.62 1.39 20.29
CA TYR A 575 -9.42 0.13 19.59
C TYR A 575 -8.45 0.31 18.44
N LEU A 576 -7.61 -0.69 18.23
CA LEU A 576 -6.71 -0.81 17.08
C LEU A 576 -7.12 -2.03 16.27
N GLY A 577 -6.81 -2.03 14.95
CA GLY A 577 -7.12 -3.22 14.17
C GLY A 577 -6.73 -3.18 12.71
N SER A 578 -7.16 -4.21 12.01
CA SER A 578 -6.86 -4.40 10.59
C SER A 578 -8.01 -3.98 9.66
N ALA A 579 -9.22 -3.79 10.19
CA ALA A 579 -10.44 -3.56 9.42
C ALA A 579 -10.64 -2.09 9.05
N ASP A 580 -11.13 -1.86 7.84
CA ASP A 580 -11.76 -0.62 7.43
C ASP A 580 -13.29 -0.75 7.51
N TRP A 581 -14.02 0.34 7.55
CA TRP A 581 -15.48 0.35 7.48
C TRP A 581 -15.98 0.10 6.05
N MET A 582 -15.75 -1.12 5.60
CA MET A 582 -16.15 -1.64 4.28
C MET A 582 -16.89 -2.96 4.44
N GLN A 583 -17.94 -3.18 3.68
CA GLN A 583 -18.73 -4.42 3.71
C GLN A 583 -17.84 -5.67 3.62
N ARG A 584 -16.86 -5.69 2.69
CA ARG A 584 -15.95 -6.82 2.55
C ARG A 584 -15.07 -7.08 3.79
N ASN A 585 -14.72 -6.03 4.58
CA ASN A 585 -13.94 -6.20 5.80
C ASN A 585 -14.81 -6.71 6.94
N LEU A 586 -16.03 -6.22 7.03
CA LEU A 586 -16.95 -6.57 8.10
C LEU A 586 -17.57 -7.97 7.91
N ASP A 587 -17.82 -8.39 6.64
CA ASP A 587 -18.65 -9.55 6.33
C ASP A 587 -17.96 -10.67 5.55
N ARG A 588 -16.80 -10.42 4.89
CA ARG A 588 -16.17 -11.36 3.94
C ARG A 588 -14.66 -11.52 4.13
N ARG A 589 -14.14 -11.14 5.30
CA ARG A 589 -12.72 -11.29 5.65
C ARG A 589 -12.59 -11.74 7.09
N VAL A 590 -11.47 -12.36 7.40
CA VAL A 590 -11.03 -12.46 8.79
C VAL A 590 -10.21 -11.22 9.10
N GLU A 591 -10.77 -10.33 9.88
CA GLU A 591 -10.15 -9.10 10.41
C GLU A 591 -10.12 -9.19 11.93
N LEU A 592 -9.21 -8.45 12.54
CA LEU A 592 -9.04 -8.36 13.98
C LEU A 592 -9.09 -6.90 14.40
N VAL A 593 -9.94 -6.60 15.39
CA VAL A 593 -9.93 -5.37 16.18
C VAL A 593 -9.77 -5.77 17.64
N PHE A 594 -8.98 -5.02 18.39
CA PHE A 594 -8.68 -5.30 19.79
C PHE A 594 -8.65 -4.01 20.62
N PRO A 595 -9.07 -4.04 21.89
CA PRO A 595 -9.05 -2.87 22.76
C PRO A 595 -7.63 -2.49 23.15
N VAL A 596 -7.46 -1.23 23.55
CA VAL A 596 -6.26 -0.71 24.21
C VAL A 596 -6.63 -0.43 25.64
N GLU A 597 -6.07 -1.16 26.59
CA GLU A 597 -6.45 -1.08 28.02
C GLU A 597 -5.41 -0.38 28.88
N ASP A 598 -4.13 -0.42 28.49
CA ASP A 598 -3.05 0.27 29.18
C ASP A 598 -3.19 1.79 29.05
N GLU A 599 -3.14 2.53 30.16
CA GLU A 599 -3.38 3.98 30.17
C GLU A 599 -2.29 4.78 29.44
N ASP A 600 -1.02 4.36 29.51
CA ASP A 600 0.07 5.01 28.77
C ASP A 600 -0.13 4.84 27.27
N ILE A 601 -0.56 3.65 26.85
CA ILE A 601 -0.85 3.36 25.45
C ILE A 601 -2.10 4.12 25.00
N LYS A 602 -3.17 4.20 25.79
CA LYS A 602 -4.36 5.03 25.49
C LYS A 602 -3.96 6.49 25.24
N ASN A 603 -3.16 7.06 26.15
CA ASN A 603 -2.66 8.44 26.02
C ASN A 603 -1.86 8.64 24.73
N ARG A 604 -1.05 7.67 24.36
CA ARG A 604 -0.25 7.70 23.13
C ARG A 604 -1.13 7.59 21.87
N VAL A 605 -2.13 6.72 21.87
CA VAL A 605 -3.10 6.59 20.76
C VAL A 605 -3.93 7.88 20.61
N GLU A 606 -4.37 8.47 21.73
CA GLU A 606 -5.06 9.75 21.74
C GLU A 606 -4.17 10.88 21.17
N GLN A 607 -2.89 10.91 21.52
CA GLN A 607 -1.93 11.86 20.96
C GLN A 607 -1.81 11.69 19.44
N ILE A 608 -1.76 10.44 18.94
CA ILE A 608 -1.70 10.14 17.50
C ILE A 608 -2.93 10.72 16.79
N LEU A 609 -4.13 10.49 17.31
CA LEU A 609 -5.37 11.02 16.74
C LEU A 609 -5.39 12.55 16.77
N LYS A 610 -5.12 13.16 17.93
CA LYS A 610 -5.14 14.63 18.10
C LYS A 610 -4.13 15.35 17.21
N VAL A 611 -2.91 14.83 17.10
CA VAL A 611 -1.86 15.43 16.26
C VAL A 611 -2.23 15.31 14.78
N THR A 612 -2.76 14.15 14.37
CA THR A 612 -3.18 13.94 12.98
C THR A 612 -4.35 14.85 12.59
N LEU A 613 -5.36 15.00 13.45
CA LEU A 613 -6.50 15.90 13.24
C LEU A 613 -6.11 17.39 13.18
N LYS A 614 -4.99 17.77 13.83
CA LYS A 614 -4.44 19.13 13.84
C LYS A 614 -3.45 19.41 12.71
N ASP A 615 -3.19 18.45 11.82
CA ASP A 615 -2.27 18.68 10.69
C ASP A 615 -2.78 19.81 9.80
N THR A 616 -1.91 20.82 9.55
CA THR A 616 -2.22 21.98 8.72
C THR A 616 -1.39 22.02 7.44
N VAL A 617 -0.51 21.03 7.21
CA VAL A 617 0.39 20.98 6.06
C VAL A 617 -0.09 19.98 5.02
N ASN A 618 -0.44 18.76 5.48
CA ASN A 618 -0.79 17.64 4.63
C ASN A 618 -2.29 17.32 4.63
N ALA A 619 -3.04 17.86 5.60
CA ALA A 619 -4.47 17.59 5.72
C ALA A 619 -5.30 18.28 4.64
N ARG A 620 -6.22 17.50 4.07
CA ARG A 620 -7.27 17.97 3.18
C ARG A 620 -8.62 17.66 3.80
N LYS A 621 -9.47 18.68 3.90
CA LYS A 621 -10.84 18.55 4.40
C LYS A 621 -11.77 18.22 3.25
N GLN A 622 -12.63 17.21 3.42
CA GLN A 622 -13.73 16.92 2.51
C GLN A 622 -14.85 17.92 2.71
N LEU A 623 -15.41 18.43 1.62
CA LEU A 623 -16.53 19.36 1.59
C LEU A 623 -17.84 18.65 1.22
N PRO A 624 -19.02 19.28 1.42
CA PRO A 624 -20.32 18.70 1.07
C PRO A 624 -20.49 18.37 -0.42
N ASP A 625 -19.74 19.02 -1.31
CA ASP A 625 -19.67 18.73 -2.74
C ASP A 625 -18.74 17.54 -3.10
N THR A 626 -18.27 16.82 -2.09
CA THR A 626 -17.32 15.69 -2.18
C THR A 626 -15.89 16.07 -2.61
N THR A 627 -15.59 17.35 -2.81
CA THR A 627 -14.24 17.81 -3.11
C THR A 627 -13.36 17.88 -1.86
N TYR A 628 -12.04 17.82 -2.06
CA TYR A 628 -11.04 17.91 -0.98
C TYR A 628 -10.17 19.15 -1.13
N HIS A 629 -10.16 19.98 -0.10
CA HIS A 629 -9.37 21.20 -0.05
C HIS A 629 -8.36 21.17 1.09
N LEU A 630 -7.19 21.77 0.88
CA LEU A 630 -6.22 21.96 1.96
C LEU A 630 -6.87 22.67 3.14
N VAL A 631 -6.56 22.19 4.34
CA VAL A 631 -7.06 22.83 5.58
C VAL A 631 -6.61 24.28 5.64
N ASP A 632 -7.53 25.18 5.99
CA ASP A 632 -7.21 26.60 6.16
C ASP A 632 -6.18 26.80 7.27
N LYS A 633 -5.08 27.49 6.93
CA LYS A 633 -3.91 27.71 7.80
C LYS A 633 -3.96 29.02 8.57
N ARG A 634 -4.90 29.92 8.24
CA ARG A 634 -4.99 31.24 8.86
C ARG A 634 -5.23 31.11 10.36
N GLY A 635 -4.43 31.79 11.16
CA GLY A 635 -4.50 31.75 12.62
C GLY A 635 -4.09 30.41 13.28
N LYS A 636 -3.57 29.43 12.51
CA LYS A 636 -3.16 28.13 13.03
C LYS A 636 -1.65 27.95 12.99
N LYS A 637 -1.09 27.29 14.01
CA LYS A 637 0.32 26.88 14.02
C LYS A 637 0.55 25.86 12.89
N ARG A 638 1.64 26.07 12.13
CA ARG A 638 2.05 25.10 11.08
C ARG A 638 2.44 23.79 11.73
N LEU A 639 1.69 22.73 11.47
CA LEU A 639 1.91 21.37 11.97
C LEU A 639 1.88 20.38 10.82
N ASN A 640 2.97 19.64 10.63
CA ASN A 640 3.05 18.44 9.80
C ASN A 640 3.09 17.26 10.75
N SER A 641 2.02 16.47 10.81
CA SER A 641 1.88 15.35 11.74
C SER A 641 2.98 14.32 11.58
N GLN A 642 3.35 13.96 10.35
CA GLN A 642 4.38 12.96 10.07
C GLN A 642 5.77 13.40 10.56
N LYS A 643 6.16 14.64 10.31
CA LYS A 643 7.42 15.20 10.84
C LYS A 643 7.39 15.34 12.36
N HIS A 644 6.22 15.65 12.92
CA HIS A 644 6.04 15.75 14.36
C HIS A 644 6.25 14.41 15.06
N PHE A 645 5.64 13.34 14.56
CA PHE A 645 5.84 11.99 15.12
C PHE A 645 7.30 11.52 15.01
N SER A 646 7.98 11.81 13.91
CA SER A 646 9.42 11.51 13.79
C SER A 646 10.25 12.20 14.88
N LYS A 647 9.94 13.48 15.18
CA LYS A 647 10.61 14.21 16.26
C LYS A 647 10.29 13.64 17.63
N LEU A 648 9.02 13.29 17.88
CA LEU A 648 8.59 12.69 19.14
C LEU A 648 9.32 11.37 19.42
N ALA A 649 9.43 10.49 18.42
CA ALA A 649 10.15 9.23 18.54
C ALA A 649 11.64 9.44 18.88
N GLN A 650 12.30 10.41 18.21
CA GLN A 650 13.68 10.77 18.50
C GLN A 650 13.84 11.35 19.92
N GLN A 651 12.92 12.22 20.35
CA GLN A 651 12.95 12.80 21.69
C GLN A 651 12.76 11.74 22.77
N ALA A 652 11.81 10.81 22.58
CA ALA A 652 11.57 9.71 23.50
C ALA A 652 12.82 8.83 23.64
N GLN A 653 13.43 8.40 22.54
CA GLN A 653 14.65 7.61 22.57
C GLN A 653 15.81 8.36 23.26
N ASN A 654 16.00 9.64 22.96
CA ASN A 654 17.05 10.44 23.57
C ASN A 654 16.84 10.65 25.09
N ALA A 655 15.60 10.72 25.55
CA ALA A 655 15.26 10.81 26.98
C ALA A 655 15.70 9.53 27.71
N VAL A 656 15.37 8.35 27.16
CA VAL A 656 15.78 7.06 27.73
C VAL A 656 17.31 6.93 27.72
N LYS A 657 17.98 7.24 26.61
CA LYS A 657 19.45 7.23 26.51
C LYS A 657 20.12 8.06 27.62
N LYS A 658 19.60 9.24 27.92
CA LYS A 658 20.12 10.07 29.01
C LYS A 658 19.93 9.45 30.38
N GLN A 659 18.76 8.84 30.63
CA GLN A 659 18.47 8.16 31.91
C GLN A 659 19.39 6.97 32.14
N THR A 660 19.60 6.15 31.11
CA THR A 660 20.51 4.99 31.14
C THR A 660 21.96 5.45 31.40
N TYR A 661 22.39 6.50 30.69
CA TYR A 661 23.72 7.05 30.92
C TYR A 661 23.93 7.54 32.36
N VAL A 662 22.94 8.24 32.94
CA VAL A 662 22.99 8.72 34.33
C VAL A 662 23.01 7.54 35.30
N ARG A 663 22.26 6.47 35.07
CA ARG A 663 22.31 5.24 35.90
C ARG A 663 23.65 4.54 35.85
N THR A 664 24.28 4.45 34.68
CA THR A 664 25.54 3.75 34.48
C THR A 664 26.75 4.52 35.03
N VAL A 665 26.74 5.85 34.94
CA VAL A 665 27.84 6.72 35.35
C VAL A 665 27.67 7.25 36.80
N GLY A 666 26.42 7.29 37.26
CA GLY A 666 26.02 7.84 38.58
C GLY A 666 26.08 6.87 39.76
N THR A 667 26.52 5.62 39.57
CA THR A 667 26.76 4.71 40.71
C THR A 667 28.08 5.11 41.36
N PRO A 668 28.08 5.74 42.56
CA PRO A 668 29.34 6.03 43.23
C PRO A 668 30.04 4.70 43.53
N MET A 669 31.28 4.53 43.07
CA MET A 669 32.15 3.51 43.62
C MET A 669 32.23 3.81 45.13
N VAL A 670 31.60 2.98 45.94
CA VAL A 670 31.84 2.96 47.38
C VAL A 670 33.30 2.53 47.56
N PRO A 671 34.20 3.38 48.11
CA PRO A 671 35.55 2.94 48.34
C PRO A 671 35.53 1.76 49.31
N ALA A 672 36.20 0.68 48.93
CA ALA A 672 36.43 -0.46 49.83
C ALA A 672 37.03 0.07 51.13
N LYS A 673 36.40 -0.21 52.26
CA LYS A 673 36.98 0.06 53.57
C LYS A 673 38.29 -0.72 53.66
N GLU A 674 39.41 -0.01 53.76
CA GLU A 674 40.73 -0.59 54.12
C GLU A 674 40.63 -1.16 55.53
N GLY A 675 40.98 -2.40 55.64
CA GLY A 675 41.66 -3.12 56.67
C GLY A 675 41.25 -2.83 58.14
N GLU A 676 40.46 -3.72 58.73
CA GLU A 676 40.73 -4.13 60.13
C GLU A 676 41.77 -5.22 60.08
N LYS A 677 42.98 -4.89 60.64
CA LYS A 677 44.02 -5.85 60.95
C LYS A 677 43.52 -6.68 62.15
N ALA A 678 43.58 -7.99 61.97
CA ALA A 678 43.46 -8.93 63.08
C ALA A 678 44.63 -8.80 64.01
N GLU A 679 44.36 -8.70 65.31
CA GLU A 679 45.16 -9.28 66.37
C GLU A 679 44.66 -10.68 66.72
#